data_3ccac7416d42cba17c137ba1f23b4795
#
_entry.id   3ccac7416d42cba17c137ba1f23b4795
#
_cell.length_a   1.000
_cell.length_b   1.000
_cell.length_c   1.000
_cell.angle_alpha   90.00
_cell.angle_beta   90.00
_cell.angle_gamma   90.00
#
_symmetry.space_group_name_H-M   'P 1'
#
loop_
_entity.id
_entity.type
_entity.pdbx_description
1 polymer ?
#
loop_
_entity_poly.entity_id
_entity_poly.type
_entity_poly.pdbx_seq_one_letter_code
_entity_poly.pdbx_strand_id
1 'polypeptide(L)'
;MQKIDRTRRKRRYLALSFAVPFGVMLLCFILGGLWPFGDRQVLAHDMWHQYYPFFVSFREKLRSGGSLQYLREAGMGIGYLPLYAYYLSSPLYLLSVLVPASLLREFFALLVLTKIGLAGLFFAVFLRTTFRRNEPALVPFSMMYALCSFVAGYYWNIIWLDALALLPLMLAGMVSLLREGRFRLYTLALALSLLCNYYLSFFCCIFVGLSFFVWCICRWDGWKRFFRRFCRIALCTLLGVGMAAVLLLPTLYGLQNTHSAGNEAPELLALNIAEDANGKASEGQSTLDLLKEQTLPGLAYGARRVLANLLTSTEPTKMEGLPNVYCSFAAVALAVFFLCCKKVRLREKLLSVGLLAFFLLSFLFRTLDYYWHGGHFPNMLPYRFSFLFSFVLIVMAYRAWTLLDCFRKRYLFVILPVCLGIILCGLGLEGSLRRMLLSALALAIVCLALVLYRPERRRQLLSMALLFAVIGAEMVCSIAMGVAKVSLTSRSSYPRESEDVQAVLQAVPEGSGRVEVTSYQTLNDAALNGYRGISVFTSSANVRFNRFSRSLGLASWPASNRYLYYESSPFTNLMCGLEYLIDRDGQQRDTSYTTVAAQSGNVLLLRSRAYLGLGFVADPALGSFVAEQNVYNPIKEQEEMFRMATGLDDALYTHLKYDTLEAPEACDLRASGTSGTQYSYSTQDADGQSELSISYVVPQDGLLVATTKSSGNYDLTVYRNGERLFTRNIKVRCLFSLGCFKAGDTVTLTYPVAEGKEGTISLDVAEQNDAVFDEGLSRLSRSVWNVTEDTDTSLSGTVDAAEDGLFYTSIPYENGWRAYVDGVEVPLAQTASASSESVRLTDAVIAFPLTAGQHTIELRYTAPGLKTGAIISGVSLGLFVLLALLLRRRPLFGGEADVPPVTEFALLPDSLPEAPAEAKTPENAEDTTPEPDDLDGWRQWLDTHPEPNDLKGDLPHAEL
;
A
#
# COMPACT_ATOMS: atom_id res chain seq x y z
N MET A 1 -36.83 28.06 16.74
CA MET A 1 -35.97 27.43 17.73
C MET A 1 -36.02 25.90 17.71
N GLN A 2 -37.18 25.24 17.86
CA GLN A 2 -37.28 23.75 17.88
C GLN A 2 -36.70 23.05 16.63
N LYS A 3 -36.81 23.59 15.43
CA LYS A 3 -36.27 23.01 14.18
C LYS A 3 -34.73 23.12 14.14
N ILE A 4 -34.13 24.17 14.68
CA ILE A 4 -32.71 24.39 14.80
C ILE A 4 -32.11 23.44 15.85
N ASP A 5 -32.76 23.27 16.96
CA ASP A 5 -32.31 22.37 18.05
C ASP A 5 -32.36 20.90 17.64
N ARG A 6 -33.39 20.48 16.90
CA ARG A 6 -33.46 19.14 16.29
C ARG A 6 -32.33 18.94 15.26
N THR A 7 -31.94 19.93 14.49
CA THR A 7 -30.89 19.84 13.49
C THR A 7 -29.51 19.77 14.17
N ARG A 8 -29.28 20.53 15.25
CA ARG A 8 -28.07 20.45 16.06
C ARG A 8 -27.92 19.09 16.74
N ARG A 9 -28.95 18.53 17.36
CA ARG A 9 -28.94 17.18 17.94
C ARG A 9 -28.67 16.10 16.90
N LYS A 10 -29.21 16.23 15.67
CA LYS A 10 -28.98 15.29 14.57
C LYS A 10 -27.52 15.19 14.12
N ARG A 11 -26.72 16.29 14.22
CA ARG A 11 -25.33 16.35 13.78
C ARG A 11 -24.31 16.02 14.86
N ARG A 12 -24.69 16.11 16.14
CA ARG A 12 -23.78 15.96 17.28
C ARG A 12 -23.01 14.63 17.26
N TYR A 13 -23.68 13.50 17.13
CA TYR A 13 -23.02 12.18 17.17
C TYR A 13 -22.15 11.94 15.93
N LEU A 14 -22.52 12.47 14.77
CA LEU A 14 -21.68 12.41 13.57
C LEU A 14 -20.39 13.23 13.75
N ALA A 15 -20.50 14.44 14.31
CA ALA A 15 -19.33 15.27 14.61
C ALA A 15 -18.40 14.59 15.63
N LEU A 16 -18.96 14.00 16.69
CA LEU A 16 -18.18 13.23 17.68
C LEU A 16 -17.54 11.98 17.07
N SER A 17 -18.19 11.31 16.10
CA SER A 17 -17.62 10.16 15.40
C SER A 17 -16.44 10.52 14.51
N PHE A 18 -16.28 11.81 14.13
CA PHE A 18 -15.06 12.34 13.55
C PHE A 18 -14.04 12.72 14.63
N ALA A 19 -14.49 13.55 15.59
CA ALA A 19 -13.59 14.21 16.54
C ALA A 19 -12.91 13.23 17.51
N VAL A 20 -13.59 12.13 17.93
CA VAL A 20 -13.03 11.19 18.90
C VAL A 20 -11.89 10.37 18.29
N PRO A 21 -12.02 9.68 17.16
CA PRO A 21 -10.89 8.98 16.55
C PRO A 21 -9.73 9.91 16.19
N PHE A 22 -10.02 11.08 15.62
CA PHE A 22 -9.05 12.14 15.36
C PHE A 22 -8.26 12.52 16.61
N GLY A 23 -9.00 12.84 17.71
CA GLY A 23 -8.39 13.29 18.97
C GLY A 23 -7.59 12.19 19.68
N VAL A 24 -8.04 10.94 19.65
CA VAL A 24 -7.31 9.80 20.22
C VAL A 24 -5.99 9.59 19.47
N MET A 25 -6.01 9.59 18.15
CA MET A 25 -4.79 9.43 17.35
C MET A 25 -3.83 10.61 17.54
N LEU A 26 -4.37 11.85 17.57
CA LEU A 26 -3.57 13.05 17.87
C LEU A 26 -2.91 12.96 19.25
N LEU A 27 -3.66 12.53 20.27
CA LEU A 27 -3.10 12.35 21.62
C LEU A 27 -1.96 11.32 21.62
N CYS A 28 -2.14 10.19 20.93
CA CYS A 28 -1.07 9.18 20.81
C CYS A 28 0.18 9.73 20.10
N PHE A 29 0.01 10.55 19.08
CA PHE A 29 1.12 11.22 18.40
C PHE A 29 1.82 12.24 19.31
N ILE A 30 1.07 13.05 20.06
CA ILE A 30 1.63 14.02 21.03
C ILE A 30 2.43 13.28 22.11
N LEU A 31 1.88 12.21 22.68
CA LEU A 31 2.56 11.38 23.67
C LEU A 31 3.80 10.67 23.09
N GLY A 32 3.81 10.39 21.79
CA GLY A 32 4.95 9.89 21.03
C GLY A 32 6.01 10.97 20.71
N GLY A 33 5.80 12.23 21.08
CA GLY A 33 6.72 13.34 20.85
C GLY A 33 6.61 14.00 19.46
N LEU A 34 5.44 13.95 18.82
CA LEU A 34 5.22 14.68 17.57
C LEU A 34 5.49 16.17 17.73
N TRP A 35 6.21 16.77 16.79
CA TRP A 35 6.44 18.23 16.78
C TRP A 35 5.10 19.01 16.77
N PRO A 36 4.94 20.09 17.55
CA PRO A 36 5.94 20.82 18.33
C PRO A 36 6.15 20.31 19.78
N PHE A 37 5.58 19.20 20.17
CA PHE A 37 5.68 18.61 21.51
C PHE A 37 6.96 17.78 21.73
N GLY A 38 7.77 17.58 20.69
CA GLY A 38 9.07 16.89 20.69
C GLY A 38 9.69 16.93 19.29
N ASP A 39 10.84 16.25 19.09
CA ASP A 39 11.53 16.16 17.80
C ASP A 39 11.12 14.91 17.01
N ARG A 40 9.81 14.62 16.91
CA ARG A 40 9.32 13.48 16.14
C ARG A 40 8.38 13.88 15.01
N GLN A 41 8.32 13.02 13.97
CA GLN A 41 7.46 13.17 12.80
C GLN A 41 6.85 11.81 12.40
N VAL A 42 5.78 11.84 11.60
CA VAL A 42 5.04 10.63 11.17
C VAL A 42 5.72 9.86 10.04
N LEU A 43 6.77 10.41 9.43
CA LEU A 43 7.40 9.83 8.24
C LEU A 43 8.16 8.55 8.60
N ALA A 44 7.51 7.41 8.50
CA ALA A 44 8.07 6.07 8.76
C ALA A 44 7.93 5.18 7.52
N HIS A 45 8.85 4.25 7.32
CA HIS A 45 8.83 3.26 6.23
C HIS A 45 8.62 3.92 4.84
N ASP A 46 7.60 3.52 4.08
CA ASP A 46 7.32 4.05 2.75
C ASP A 46 6.91 5.54 2.76
N MET A 47 6.43 6.07 3.90
CA MET A 47 6.25 7.52 4.03
C MET A 47 7.56 8.28 3.86
N TRP A 48 8.67 7.73 4.41
CA TRP A 48 10.01 8.30 4.30
C TRP A 48 10.55 8.19 2.88
N HIS A 49 10.39 7.01 2.24
CA HIS A 49 11.05 6.71 0.98
C HIS A 49 10.23 7.02 -0.27
N GLN A 50 8.89 7.02 -0.18
CA GLN A 50 7.99 7.12 -1.34
C GLN A 50 6.97 8.25 -1.19
N TYR A 51 6.10 8.17 -0.16
CA TYR A 51 4.90 9.02 -0.13
C TYR A 51 5.23 10.50 0.04
N TYR A 52 6.14 10.84 0.94
CA TYR A 52 6.50 12.23 1.19
C TYR A 52 7.34 12.83 0.05
N PRO A 53 8.40 12.17 -0.49
CA PRO A 53 9.11 12.68 -1.67
C PRO A 53 8.21 12.94 -2.86
N PHE A 54 7.35 11.98 -3.23
CA PHE A 54 6.40 12.19 -4.34
C PHE A 54 5.35 13.27 -4.04
N PHE A 55 4.93 13.42 -2.78
CA PHE A 55 4.02 14.48 -2.38
C PHE A 55 4.66 15.88 -2.52
N VAL A 56 5.95 16.03 -2.20
CA VAL A 56 6.70 17.27 -2.40
C VAL A 56 6.79 17.58 -3.90
N SER A 57 7.24 16.61 -4.73
CA SER A 57 7.30 16.76 -6.19
C SER A 57 5.93 17.13 -6.79
N PHE A 58 4.86 16.46 -6.37
CA PHE A 58 3.50 16.76 -6.83
C PHE A 58 3.07 18.20 -6.52
N ARG A 59 3.34 18.67 -5.30
CA ARG A 59 3.05 20.05 -4.91
C ARG A 59 3.78 21.05 -5.82
N GLU A 60 5.05 20.83 -6.11
CA GLU A 60 5.82 21.72 -6.98
C GLU A 60 5.29 21.70 -8.43
N LYS A 61 4.93 20.51 -8.96
CA LYS A 61 4.24 20.43 -10.28
C LYS A 61 2.91 21.17 -10.30
N LEU A 62 2.13 21.12 -9.22
CA LEU A 62 0.89 21.92 -9.12
C LEU A 62 1.16 23.42 -9.11
N ARG A 63 2.25 23.88 -8.49
CA ARG A 63 2.60 25.29 -8.41
C ARG A 63 3.20 25.85 -9.70
N SER A 64 4.03 25.03 -10.37
CA SER A 64 4.66 25.40 -11.66
C SER A 64 3.74 25.19 -12.86
N GLY A 65 2.61 24.47 -12.72
CA GLY A 65 1.76 24.06 -13.84
C GLY A 65 2.39 22.95 -14.69
N GLY A 66 3.32 22.15 -14.13
CA GLY A 66 3.98 21.06 -14.80
C GLY A 66 3.05 19.92 -15.22
N SER A 67 3.45 19.14 -16.21
CA SER A 67 2.66 18.04 -16.73
C SER A 67 2.55 16.88 -15.73
N LEU A 68 1.36 16.30 -15.59
CA LEU A 68 1.10 15.09 -14.80
C LEU A 68 1.20 13.81 -15.65
N GLN A 69 1.75 13.85 -16.84
CA GLN A 69 1.87 12.68 -17.70
C GLN A 69 3.19 11.93 -17.50
N TYR A 70 4.30 12.66 -17.34
CA TYR A 70 5.64 12.10 -17.20
C TYR A 70 6.41 12.77 -16.06
N LEU A 71 7.16 12.01 -15.28
CA LEU A 71 7.95 12.46 -14.13
C LEU A 71 9.42 12.26 -14.43
N ARG A 72 10.21 13.33 -14.46
CA ARG A 72 11.65 13.29 -14.73
C ARG A 72 12.50 13.25 -13.47
N GLU A 73 11.91 13.59 -12.34
CA GLU A 73 12.54 13.61 -11.02
C GLU A 73 12.65 12.22 -10.38
N ALA A 74 12.46 11.14 -11.14
CA ALA A 74 12.59 9.76 -10.63
C ALA A 74 12.92 8.80 -11.77
N GLY A 75 13.85 7.86 -11.53
CA GLY A 75 14.07 6.70 -12.39
C GLY A 75 14.49 7.00 -13.81
N MET A 76 15.27 8.06 -14.04
CA MET A 76 15.65 8.57 -15.38
C MET A 76 14.44 9.03 -16.22
N GLY A 77 13.25 9.06 -15.61
CA GLY A 77 11.97 9.39 -16.20
C GLY A 77 11.00 8.21 -16.21
N ILE A 78 9.80 8.42 -15.69
CA ILE A 78 8.74 7.40 -15.59
C ILE A 78 7.37 8.00 -15.91
N GLY A 79 6.44 7.16 -16.40
CA GLY A 79 5.03 7.55 -16.56
C GLY A 79 4.40 7.99 -15.25
N TYR A 80 3.91 9.24 -15.20
CA TYR A 80 3.45 9.82 -13.93
C TYR A 80 2.03 9.40 -13.54
N LEU A 81 1.13 9.16 -14.50
CA LEU A 81 -0.28 8.85 -14.16
C LEU A 81 -0.46 7.56 -13.34
N PRO A 82 0.26 6.43 -13.61
CA PRO A 82 0.20 5.24 -12.76
C PRO A 82 0.71 5.52 -11.34
N LEU A 83 1.80 6.28 -11.20
CA LEU A 83 2.34 6.72 -9.92
C LEU A 83 1.34 7.63 -9.19
N TYR A 84 0.80 8.64 -9.88
CA TYR A 84 -0.21 9.55 -9.35
C TYR A 84 -1.45 8.81 -8.84
N ALA A 85 -1.98 7.88 -9.62
CA ALA A 85 -3.17 7.10 -9.26
C ALA A 85 -2.97 6.23 -8.02
N TYR A 86 -1.75 5.79 -7.74
CA TYR A 86 -1.45 4.97 -6.57
C TYR A 86 -1.11 5.80 -5.33
N TYR A 87 -0.29 6.86 -5.47
CA TYR A 87 0.29 7.60 -4.35
C TYR A 87 -0.37 8.95 -4.06
N LEU A 88 -0.87 9.67 -5.08
CA LEU A 88 -1.07 11.13 -5.01
C LEU A 88 -2.49 11.61 -5.31
N SER A 89 -3.37 10.71 -5.70
CA SER A 89 -4.71 11.08 -6.22
C SER A 89 -5.75 11.43 -5.15
N SER A 90 -5.37 11.52 -3.88
CA SER A 90 -6.25 12.02 -2.81
C SER A 90 -6.58 13.51 -3.00
N PRO A 91 -7.87 13.92 -3.07
CA PRO A 91 -8.23 15.34 -3.21
C PRO A 91 -7.71 16.23 -2.09
N LEU A 92 -7.47 15.65 -0.91
CA LEU A 92 -6.92 16.40 0.23
C LEU A 92 -5.49 16.88 -0.02
N TYR A 93 -4.75 16.22 -0.91
CA TYR A 93 -3.39 16.61 -1.28
C TYR A 93 -3.34 17.93 -2.07
N LEU A 94 -4.42 18.28 -2.78
CA LEU A 94 -4.51 19.56 -3.49
C LEU A 94 -4.39 20.76 -2.52
N LEU A 95 -4.77 20.59 -1.25
CA LEU A 95 -4.64 21.63 -0.24
C LEU A 95 -3.19 21.96 0.10
N SER A 96 -2.22 21.12 -0.29
CA SER A 96 -0.78 21.35 -0.06
C SER A 96 -0.26 22.64 -0.71
N VAL A 97 -0.88 23.09 -1.80
CA VAL A 97 -0.51 24.35 -2.50
C VAL A 97 -0.67 25.55 -1.58
N LEU A 98 -1.60 25.49 -0.62
CA LEU A 98 -1.88 26.57 0.34
C LEU A 98 -0.95 26.54 1.57
N VAL A 99 -0.14 25.47 1.71
CA VAL A 99 0.70 25.26 2.90
C VAL A 99 2.13 25.73 2.62
N PRO A 100 2.76 26.49 3.53
CA PRO A 100 4.18 26.81 3.42
C PRO A 100 5.06 25.56 3.36
N ALA A 101 6.16 25.60 2.61
CA ALA A 101 7.07 24.45 2.46
C ALA A 101 7.59 23.94 3.82
N SER A 102 7.88 24.84 4.75
CA SER A 102 8.36 24.52 6.10
C SER A 102 7.38 23.70 6.96
N LEU A 103 6.07 23.74 6.64
CA LEU A 103 5.00 23.06 7.38
C LEU A 103 4.43 21.83 6.63
N LEU A 104 5.04 21.41 5.53
CA LEU A 104 4.51 20.28 4.72
C LEU A 104 4.51 18.96 5.49
N ARG A 105 5.48 18.72 6.37
CA ARG A 105 5.56 17.49 7.20
C ARG A 105 4.42 17.43 8.22
N GLU A 106 4.13 18.57 8.84
CA GLU A 106 3.04 18.73 9.81
C GLU A 106 1.68 18.62 9.11
N PHE A 107 1.57 19.20 7.91
CA PHE A 107 0.37 19.03 7.09
C PHE A 107 0.17 17.55 6.70
N PHE A 108 1.23 16.82 6.39
CA PHE A 108 1.15 15.39 6.10
C PHE A 108 0.64 14.58 7.30
N ALA A 109 1.09 14.92 8.52
CA ALA A 109 0.55 14.35 9.76
C ALA A 109 -0.94 14.69 9.96
N LEU A 110 -1.34 15.94 9.68
CA LEU A 110 -2.74 16.39 9.74
C LEU A 110 -3.62 15.63 8.73
N LEU A 111 -3.10 15.27 7.55
CA LEU A 111 -3.81 14.44 6.57
C LEU A 111 -4.11 13.04 7.11
N VAL A 112 -3.15 12.38 7.80
CA VAL A 112 -3.37 11.08 8.47
C VAL A 112 -4.51 11.19 9.47
N LEU A 113 -4.45 12.17 10.37
CA LEU A 113 -5.47 12.42 11.39
C LEU A 113 -6.85 12.67 10.78
N THR A 114 -6.90 13.49 9.72
CA THR A 114 -8.15 13.84 9.02
C THR A 114 -8.79 12.62 8.38
N LYS A 115 -8.00 11.78 7.70
CA LYS A 115 -8.51 10.55 7.05
C LYS A 115 -9.05 9.55 8.08
N ILE A 116 -8.40 9.39 9.24
CA ILE A 116 -8.88 8.56 10.36
C ILE A 116 -10.20 9.13 10.92
N GLY A 117 -10.27 10.44 11.14
CA GLY A 117 -11.52 11.11 11.55
C GLY A 117 -12.66 10.90 10.54
N LEU A 118 -12.36 11.01 9.23
CA LEU A 118 -13.33 10.75 8.16
C LEU A 118 -13.79 9.28 8.13
N ALA A 119 -12.92 8.33 8.40
CA ALA A 119 -13.29 6.91 8.52
C ALA A 119 -14.34 6.72 9.62
N GLY A 120 -14.16 7.36 10.78
CA GLY A 120 -15.15 7.34 11.88
C GLY A 120 -16.47 8.00 11.50
N LEU A 121 -16.41 9.20 10.91
CA LEU A 121 -17.60 9.94 10.45
C LEU A 121 -18.41 9.12 9.42
N PHE A 122 -17.76 8.59 8.41
CA PHE A 122 -18.44 7.88 7.33
C PHE A 122 -18.98 6.52 7.80
N PHE A 123 -18.32 5.87 8.75
CA PHE A 123 -18.86 4.67 9.39
C PHE A 123 -20.13 4.98 10.21
N ALA A 124 -20.17 6.11 10.95
CA ALA A 124 -21.38 6.58 11.64
C ALA A 124 -22.51 6.89 10.63
N VAL A 125 -22.21 7.50 9.49
CA VAL A 125 -23.17 7.73 8.39
C VAL A 125 -23.73 6.41 7.88
N PHE A 126 -22.87 5.39 7.69
CA PHE A 126 -23.27 4.05 7.27
C PHE A 126 -24.21 3.40 8.30
N LEU A 127 -23.83 3.36 9.58
CA LEU A 127 -24.65 2.77 10.64
C LEU A 127 -26.01 3.47 10.75
N ARG A 128 -25.99 4.81 10.77
CA ARG A 128 -27.24 5.61 10.81
C ARG A 128 -28.14 5.35 9.60
N THR A 129 -27.58 5.24 8.41
CA THR A 129 -28.33 4.99 7.17
C THR A 129 -28.92 3.58 7.15
N THR A 130 -28.12 2.59 7.55
CA THR A 130 -28.49 1.17 7.51
C THR A 130 -29.53 0.82 8.55
N PHE A 131 -29.31 1.24 9.81
CA PHE A 131 -30.14 0.87 10.96
C PHE A 131 -31.20 1.89 11.32
N ARG A 132 -31.16 3.07 10.68
CA ARG A 132 -32.12 4.17 10.90
C ARG A 132 -32.18 4.66 12.36
N ARG A 133 -31.02 4.65 13.04
CA ARG A 133 -30.88 5.14 14.42
C ARG A 133 -29.88 6.28 14.50
N ASN A 134 -30.19 7.29 15.30
CA ASN A 134 -29.31 8.41 15.62
C ASN A 134 -29.10 8.45 17.14
N GLU A 135 -28.04 7.82 17.62
CA GLU A 135 -27.85 7.49 19.04
C GLU A 135 -26.36 7.62 19.43
N PRO A 136 -26.03 7.74 20.74
CA PRO A 136 -24.66 7.88 21.23
C PRO A 136 -23.74 6.72 20.81
N ALA A 137 -24.27 5.52 20.64
CA ALA A 137 -23.54 4.32 20.22
C ALA A 137 -22.85 4.46 18.87
N LEU A 138 -23.29 5.40 18.02
CA LEU A 138 -22.58 5.69 16.77
C LEU A 138 -21.10 6.04 17.02
N VAL A 139 -20.77 6.71 18.15
CA VAL A 139 -19.40 7.15 18.44
C VAL A 139 -18.47 5.96 18.74
N PRO A 140 -18.71 5.11 19.77
CA PRO A 140 -17.80 4.01 20.09
C PRO A 140 -17.72 2.96 18.97
N PHE A 141 -18.82 2.66 18.25
CA PHE A 141 -18.76 1.72 17.13
C PHE A 141 -18.00 2.30 15.92
N SER A 142 -18.07 3.61 15.69
CA SER A 142 -17.24 4.28 14.68
C SER A 142 -15.77 4.32 15.07
N MET A 143 -15.49 4.47 16.38
CA MET A 143 -14.15 4.39 16.93
C MET A 143 -13.53 3.00 16.72
N MET A 144 -14.32 1.91 16.94
CA MET A 144 -13.87 0.54 16.64
C MET A 144 -13.39 0.38 15.19
N TYR A 145 -14.06 0.99 14.23
CA TYR A 145 -13.69 0.94 12.83
C TYR A 145 -12.47 1.81 12.51
N ALA A 146 -12.53 3.07 12.93
CA ALA A 146 -11.50 4.07 12.62
C ALA A 146 -10.16 3.82 13.32
N LEU A 147 -10.15 3.04 14.42
CA LEU A 147 -8.98 2.73 15.24
C LEU A 147 -8.73 1.21 15.37
N CYS A 148 -9.25 0.38 14.44
CA CYS A 148 -9.00 -1.06 14.43
C CYS A 148 -7.51 -1.36 14.21
N SER A 149 -7.09 -2.61 14.46
CA SER A 149 -5.70 -3.03 14.32
C SER A 149 -5.12 -2.82 12.92
N PHE A 150 -5.96 -2.83 11.86
CA PHE A 150 -5.53 -2.46 10.52
C PHE A 150 -5.01 -1.01 10.47
N VAL A 151 -5.74 -0.08 11.06
CA VAL A 151 -5.29 1.32 11.15
C VAL A 151 -4.09 1.45 12.09
N ALA A 152 -4.09 0.74 13.23
CA ALA A 152 -2.97 0.76 14.17
C ALA A 152 -1.65 0.28 13.55
N GLY A 153 -1.68 -0.74 12.69
CA GLY A 153 -0.50 -1.26 11.99
C GLY A 153 -0.11 -0.49 10.74
N TYR A 154 -1.11 0.12 10.05
CA TYR A 154 -0.92 0.65 8.71
C TYR A 154 -1.30 2.13 8.55
N TYR A 155 -1.42 2.93 9.62
CA TYR A 155 -1.70 4.37 9.50
C TYR A 155 -0.63 5.12 8.70
N TRP A 156 0.59 4.62 8.68
CA TRP A 156 1.69 5.12 7.88
C TRP A 156 1.50 4.87 6.37
N ASN A 157 0.63 3.93 5.97
CA ASN A 157 0.15 3.79 4.59
C ASN A 157 -0.97 4.80 4.31
N ILE A 158 -0.65 6.09 4.34
CA ILE A 158 -1.61 7.20 4.17
C ILE A 158 -2.46 7.07 2.91
N ILE A 159 -1.92 6.43 1.86
CA ILE A 159 -2.58 6.19 0.58
C ILE A 159 -3.74 5.19 0.67
N TRP A 160 -3.77 4.33 1.71
CA TRP A 160 -4.85 3.37 1.94
C TRP A 160 -6.03 3.96 2.73
N LEU A 161 -5.78 5.01 3.49
CA LEU A 161 -6.76 5.58 4.42
C LEU A 161 -7.96 6.21 3.72
N ASP A 162 -7.81 6.70 2.47
CA ASP A 162 -8.93 7.23 1.68
C ASP A 162 -9.95 6.13 1.34
N ALA A 163 -9.50 4.98 0.81
CA ALA A 163 -10.37 3.87 0.46
C ALA A 163 -11.03 3.27 1.71
N LEU A 164 -10.28 3.13 2.81
CA LEU A 164 -10.81 2.70 4.11
C LEU A 164 -11.91 3.66 4.59
N ALA A 165 -11.70 4.97 4.51
CA ALA A 165 -12.70 5.96 4.90
C ALA A 165 -13.93 5.94 3.99
N LEU A 166 -13.75 5.78 2.67
CA LEU A 166 -14.83 5.85 1.69
C LEU A 166 -15.70 4.58 1.62
N LEU A 167 -15.19 3.41 2.04
CA LEU A 167 -15.95 2.15 2.04
C LEU A 167 -17.28 2.25 2.79
N PRO A 168 -17.36 2.76 4.04
CA PRO A 168 -18.64 2.93 4.73
C PRO A 168 -19.59 3.86 3.97
N LEU A 169 -19.07 4.88 3.29
CA LEU A 169 -19.87 5.81 2.51
C LEU A 169 -20.43 5.16 1.24
N MET A 170 -19.63 4.30 0.56
CA MET A 170 -20.08 3.48 -0.56
C MET A 170 -21.23 2.56 -0.13
N LEU A 171 -21.09 1.88 1.02
CA LEU A 171 -22.12 0.99 1.55
C LEU A 171 -23.39 1.75 2.02
N ALA A 172 -23.24 2.93 2.62
CA ALA A 172 -24.37 3.81 2.92
C ALA A 172 -25.13 4.22 1.65
N GLY A 173 -24.37 4.56 0.62
CA GLY A 173 -24.88 4.86 -0.71
C GLY A 173 -25.60 3.66 -1.34
N MET A 174 -25.02 2.46 -1.28
CA MET A 174 -25.61 1.21 -1.75
C MET A 174 -26.94 0.94 -1.02
N VAL A 175 -26.99 1.03 0.29
CA VAL A 175 -28.22 0.83 1.08
C VAL A 175 -29.31 1.84 0.69
N SER A 176 -28.93 3.12 0.48
CA SER A 176 -29.85 4.16 0.03
C SER A 176 -30.34 3.92 -1.40
N LEU A 177 -29.45 3.44 -2.27
CA LEU A 177 -29.79 3.08 -3.66
C LEU A 177 -30.77 1.89 -3.72
N LEU A 178 -30.49 0.83 -2.97
CA LEU A 178 -31.30 -0.38 -2.99
C LEU A 178 -32.68 -0.17 -2.35
N ARG A 179 -32.75 0.59 -1.25
CA ARG A 179 -33.99 0.88 -0.50
C ARG A 179 -34.81 2.00 -1.11
N GLU A 180 -34.16 3.11 -1.42
CA GLU A 180 -34.82 4.38 -1.76
C GLU A 180 -34.67 4.79 -3.24
N GLY A 181 -33.83 4.07 -4.00
CA GLY A 181 -33.47 4.46 -5.36
C GLY A 181 -32.59 5.71 -5.46
N ARG A 182 -31.98 6.15 -4.34
CA ARG A 182 -31.08 7.33 -4.29
C ARG A 182 -29.68 6.96 -4.75
N PHE A 183 -29.33 7.25 -5.97
CA PHE A 183 -28.12 6.76 -6.64
C PHE A 183 -26.88 7.62 -6.41
N ARG A 184 -27.03 8.92 -6.12
CA ARG A 184 -25.93 9.90 -6.15
C ARG A 184 -24.79 9.54 -5.20
N LEU A 185 -25.11 9.20 -3.94
CA LEU A 185 -24.11 8.93 -2.91
C LEU A 185 -23.25 7.71 -3.28
N TYR A 186 -23.89 6.62 -3.75
CA TYR A 186 -23.15 5.43 -4.15
C TYR A 186 -22.21 5.68 -5.33
N THR A 187 -22.74 6.29 -6.40
CA THR A 187 -21.97 6.55 -7.64
C THR A 187 -20.78 7.47 -7.37
N LEU A 188 -20.99 8.57 -6.62
CA LEU A 188 -19.92 9.52 -6.30
C LEU A 188 -18.89 8.93 -5.31
N ALA A 189 -19.33 8.20 -4.29
CA ALA A 189 -18.42 7.58 -3.32
C ALA A 189 -17.56 6.49 -3.98
N LEU A 190 -18.13 5.70 -4.89
CA LEU A 190 -17.39 4.71 -5.69
C LEU A 190 -16.38 5.39 -6.62
N ALA A 191 -16.82 6.39 -7.41
CA ALA A 191 -15.92 7.12 -8.30
C ALA A 191 -14.76 7.76 -7.53
N LEU A 192 -15.05 8.43 -6.41
CA LEU A 192 -14.04 9.05 -5.56
C LEU A 192 -13.09 8.02 -4.96
N SER A 193 -13.59 6.87 -4.51
CA SER A 193 -12.75 5.79 -3.97
C SER A 193 -11.76 5.27 -5.02
N LEU A 194 -12.24 4.99 -6.23
CA LEU A 194 -11.40 4.54 -7.35
C LEU A 194 -10.37 5.60 -7.78
N LEU A 195 -10.77 6.87 -7.76
CA LEU A 195 -9.85 7.98 -8.04
C LEU A 195 -8.78 8.14 -6.96
N CYS A 196 -9.14 8.00 -5.66
CA CYS A 196 -8.18 8.19 -4.55
C CYS A 196 -7.13 7.08 -4.45
N ASN A 197 -7.51 5.83 -4.68
CA ASN A 197 -6.61 4.68 -4.69
C ASN A 197 -7.31 3.48 -5.33
N TYR A 198 -6.98 3.18 -6.57
CA TYR A 198 -7.59 2.08 -7.32
C TYR A 198 -7.39 0.71 -6.65
N TYR A 199 -6.22 0.49 -6.02
CA TYR A 199 -5.81 -0.80 -5.49
C TYR A 199 -6.66 -1.25 -4.29
N LEU A 200 -6.75 -0.43 -3.22
CA LEU A 200 -7.63 -0.75 -2.09
C LEU A 200 -9.11 -0.66 -2.46
N SER A 201 -9.46 0.22 -3.40
CA SER A 201 -10.84 0.32 -3.90
C SER A 201 -11.28 -0.94 -4.62
N PHE A 202 -10.36 -1.72 -5.20
CA PHE A 202 -10.67 -3.03 -5.77
C PHE A 202 -11.21 -3.99 -4.69
N PHE A 203 -10.58 -4.07 -3.51
CA PHE A 203 -11.11 -4.86 -2.38
C PHE A 203 -12.46 -4.34 -1.91
N CYS A 204 -12.62 -3.01 -1.85
CA CYS A 204 -13.89 -2.38 -1.49
C CYS A 204 -14.98 -2.73 -2.50
N CYS A 205 -14.70 -2.77 -3.80
CA CYS A 205 -15.66 -3.16 -4.84
C CYS A 205 -16.12 -4.62 -4.70
N ILE A 206 -15.18 -5.56 -4.46
CA ILE A 206 -15.51 -6.96 -4.17
C ILE A 206 -16.44 -7.03 -2.95
N PHE A 207 -16.10 -6.32 -1.88
CA PHE A 207 -16.89 -6.33 -0.65
C PHE A 207 -18.28 -5.69 -0.83
N VAL A 208 -18.41 -4.63 -1.62
CA VAL A 208 -19.70 -4.04 -1.98
C VAL A 208 -20.54 -5.05 -2.77
N GLY A 209 -19.94 -5.78 -3.70
CA GLY A 209 -20.60 -6.87 -4.42
C GLY A 209 -21.13 -7.97 -3.50
N LEU A 210 -20.28 -8.47 -2.59
CA LEU A 210 -20.69 -9.45 -1.56
C LEU A 210 -21.81 -8.90 -0.68
N SER A 211 -21.69 -7.65 -0.23
CA SER A 211 -22.69 -6.97 0.60
C SER A 211 -24.02 -6.79 -0.13
N PHE A 212 -24.00 -6.57 -1.44
CA PHE A 212 -25.21 -6.50 -2.27
C PHE A 212 -25.97 -7.84 -2.24
N PHE A 213 -25.28 -8.97 -2.45
CA PHE A 213 -25.90 -10.28 -2.38
C PHE A 213 -26.46 -10.58 -0.97
N VAL A 214 -25.66 -10.32 0.07
CA VAL A 214 -26.12 -10.47 1.47
C VAL A 214 -27.39 -9.66 1.74
N TRP A 215 -27.40 -8.40 1.31
CA TRP A 215 -28.56 -7.52 1.46
C TRP A 215 -29.81 -8.08 0.75
N CYS A 216 -29.66 -8.53 -0.50
CA CYS A 216 -30.77 -9.05 -1.31
C CYS A 216 -31.31 -10.38 -0.79
N ILE A 217 -30.43 -11.29 -0.31
CA ILE A 217 -30.84 -12.59 0.24
C ILE A 217 -31.54 -12.41 1.59
N CYS A 218 -31.02 -11.53 2.46
CA CYS A 218 -31.68 -11.22 3.75
C CYS A 218 -33.08 -10.61 3.56
N ARG A 219 -33.30 -9.94 2.46
CA ARG A 219 -34.53 -9.22 2.12
C ARG A 219 -35.14 -9.71 0.82
N TRP A 220 -35.11 -11.03 0.68
CA TRP A 220 -35.64 -11.67 -0.53
C TRP A 220 -37.15 -11.43 -0.63
N ASP A 221 -37.57 -10.84 -1.72
CA ASP A 221 -38.93 -10.44 -2.03
C ASP A 221 -39.31 -10.69 -3.51
N GLY A 222 -38.60 -11.64 -4.16
CA GLY A 222 -38.85 -12.13 -5.50
C GLY A 222 -37.89 -11.59 -6.58
N TRP A 223 -37.82 -12.34 -7.69
CA TRP A 223 -36.88 -12.08 -8.80
C TRP A 223 -37.05 -10.70 -9.46
N LYS A 224 -38.30 -10.20 -9.61
CA LYS A 224 -38.56 -8.87 -10.19
C LYS A 224 -37.86 -7.76 -9.40
N ARG A 225 -37.90 -7.81 -8.03
CA ARG A 225 -37.27 -6.81 -7.18
C ARG A 225 -35.76 -7.00 -7.13
N PHE A 226 -35.28 -8.25 -7.12
CA PHE A 226 -33.86 -8.55 -7.23
C PHE A 226 -33.26 -7.95 -8.51
N PHE A 227 -33.86 -8.24 -9.70
CA PHE A 227 -33.40 -7.70 -10.97
C PHE A 227 -33.40 -6.17 -11.02
N ARG A 228 -34.41 -5.53 -10.48
CA ARG A 228 -34.49 -4.07 -10.37
C ARG A 228 -33.32 -3.52 -9.52
N ARG A 229 -33.04 -4.15 -8.37
CA ARG A 229 -31.90 -3.78 -7.50
C ARG A 229 -30.58 -4.01 -8.20
N PHE A 230 -30.45 -5.12 -8.90
CA PHE A 230 -29.26 -5.44 -9.69
C PHE A 230 -29.02 -4.41 -10.80
N CYS A 231 -30.01 -4.06 -11.58
CA CYS A 231 -29.89 -3.03 -12.62
C CYS A 231 -29.50 -1.66 -12.03
N ARG A 232 -30.03 -1.30 -10.86
CA ARG A 232 -29.65 -0.06 -10.16
C ARG A 232 -28.17 -0.03 -9.83
N ILE A 233 -27.68 -1.08 -9.15
CA ILE A 233 -26.29 -1.11 -8.71
C ILE A 233 -25.35 -1.25 -9.91
N ALA A 234 -25.67 -2.06 -10.89
CA ALA A 234 -24.88 -2.25 -12.10
C ALA A 234 -24.69 -0.93 -12.87
N LEU A 235 -25.80 -0.22 -13.14
CA LEU A 235 -25.74 1.09 -13.83
C LEU A 235 -24.91 2.11 -13.03
N CYS A 236 -25.14 2.21 -11.73
CA CYS A 236 -24.42 3.17 -10.89
C CYS A 236 -22.95 2.79 -10.74
N THR A 237 -22.61 1.49 -10.74
CA THR A 237 -21.23 1.01 -10.75
C THR A 237 -20.54 1.34 -12.07
N LEU A 238 -21.18 1.08 -13.20
CA LEU A 238 -20.65 1.44 -14.53
C LEU A 238 -20.39 2.94 -14.65
N LEU A 239 -21.33 3.77 -14.18
CA LEU A 239 -21.13 5.22 -14.15
C LEU A 239 -19.99 5.64 -13.22
N GLY A 240 -19.89 5.06 -12.02
CA GLY A 240 -18.82 5.36 -11.07
C GLY A 240 -17.44 4.95 -11.58
N VAL A 241 -17.31 3.75 -12.14
CA VAL A 241 -16.07 3.25 -12.78
C VAL A 241 -15.74 4.10 -14.01
N GLY A 242 -16.75 4.40 -14.86
CA GLY A 242 -16.56 5.25 -16.02
C GLY A 242 -16.06 6.65 -15.66
N MET A 243 -16.58 7.26 -14.58
CA MET A 243 -16.09 8.57 -14.09
C MET A 243 -14.63 8.54 -13.66
N ALA A 244 -14.10 7.39 -13.26
CA ALA A 244 -12.71 7.20 -12.86
C ALA A 244 -11.80 6.74 -14.01
N ALA A 245 -12.33 6.49 -15.21
CA ALA A 245 -11.61 5.90 -16.34
C ALA A 245 -10.39 6.73 -16.77
N VAL A 246 -10.42 8.05 -16.58
CA VAL A 246 -9.29 8.96 -16.88
C VAL A 246 -8.01 8.59 -16.17
N LEU A 247 -8.10 8.01 -14.97
CA LEU A 247 -6.95 7.48 -14.21
C LEU A 247 -6.81 5.96 -14.35
N LEU A 248 -7.94 5.23 -14.36
CA LEU A 248 -7.90 3.77 -14.37
C LEU A 248 -7.29 3.20 -15.67
N LEU A 249 -7.59 3.78 -16.84
CA LEU A 249 -7.03 3.25 -18.09
C LEU A 249 -5.53 3.48 -18.22
N PRO A 250 -4.97 4.69 -18.00
CA PRO A 250 -3.51 4.85 -17.98
C PRO A 250 -2.81 3.97 -16.94
N THR A 251 -3.44 3.81 -15.79
CA THR A 251 -2.91 2.94 -14.73
C THR A 251 -2.87 1.47 -15.18
N LEU A 252 -3.91 0.98 -15.83
CA LEU A 252 -3.96 -0.39 -16.36
C LEU A 252 -2.84 -0.65 -17.37
N TYR A 253 -2.60 0.30 -18.29
CA TYR A 253 -1.49 0.20 -19.23
C TYR A 253 -0.12 0.27 -18.52
N GLY A 254 0.04 1.14 -17.52
CA GLY A 254 1.27 1.24 -16.76
C GLY A 254 1.58 -0.02 -15.94
N LEU A 255 0.58 -0.66 -15.35
CA LEU A 255 0.75 -1.90 -14.57
C LEU A 255 1.27 -3.07 -15.41
N GLN A 256 1.00 -3.11 -16.73
CA GLN A 256 1.55 -4.13 -17.63
C GLN A 256 3.08 -4.09 -17.75
N ASN A 257 3.70 -2.96 -17.41
CA ASN A 257 5.15 -2.77 -17.42
C ASN A 257 5.81 -3.01 -16.06
N THR A 258 5.05 -3.41 -15.04
CA THR A 258 5.57 -3.63 -13.68
C THR A 258 5.86 -5.11 -13.40
N HIS A 259 6.62 -5.38 -12.36
CA HIS A 259 6.92 -6.75 -11.90
C HIS A 259 5.65 -7.56 -11.60
N SER A 260 4.56 -6.92 -11.15
CA SER A 260 3.31 -7.60 -10.80
C SER A 260 2.58 -8.24 -11.98
N ALA A 261 2.94 -7.92 -13.22
CA ALA A 261 2.27 -8.43 -14.42
C ALA A 261 2.60 -9.91 -14.76
N GLY A 262 3.57 -10.53 -14.08
CA GLY A 262 4.10 -11.86 -14.43
C GLY A 262 3.92 -12.95 -13.37
N ASN A 263 3.12 -12.74 -12.33
CA ASN A 263 2.96 -13.73 -11.26
C ASN A 263 2.04 -14.90 -11.67
N GLU A 264 2.53 -16.13 -11.51
CA GLU A 264 1.73 -17.34 -11.71
C GLU A 264 0.76 -17.59 -10.56
N ALA A 265 -0.39 -18.20 -10.87
CA ALA A 265 -1.36 -18.57 -9.86
C ALA A 265 -0.81 -19.72 -8.98
N PRO A 266 -0.98 -19.66 -7.65
CA PRO A 266 -0.52 -20.72 -6.75
C PRO A 266 -1.39 -21.96 -6.87
N GLU A 267 -0.88 -23.09 -6.37
CA GLU A 267 -1.65 -24.32 -6.24
C GLU A 267 -2.93 -24.11 -5.41
N LEU A 268 -4.00 -24.80 -5.79
CA LEU A 268 -5.35 -24.57 -5.24
C LEU A 268 -5.44 -24.73 -3.71
N LEU A 269 -4.66 -25.64 -3.12
CA LEU A 269 -4.67 -25.96 -1.68
C LEU A 269 -3.48 -25.38 -0.91
N ALA A 270 -2.67 -24.53 -1.54
CA ALA A 270 -1.55 -23.88 -0.87
C ALA A 270 -2.03 -22.97 0.28
N LEU A 271 -1.39 -23.06 1.44
CA LEU A 271 -1.70 -22.28 2.64
C LEU A 271 -0.72 -21.12 2.83
N ASN A 272 -1.25 -19.99 3.31
CA ASN A 272 -0.44 -18.82 3.70
C ASN A 272 0.19 -18.95 5.09
N ILE A 273 -0.50 -19.66 6.01
CA ILE A 273 -0.11 -19.80 7.42
C ILE A 273 0.11 -21.30 7.66
N ALA A 274 1.33 -21.75 7.47
CA ALA A 274 1.76 -23.12 7.75
C ALA A 274 2.84 -23.11 8.84
N GLU A 275 3.01 -24.22 9.54
CA GLU A 275 4.05 -24.38 10.56
C GLU A 275 5.44 -24.47 9.93
N ASP A 276 5.52 -25.09 8.73
CA ASP A 276 6.72 -25.16 7.89
C ASP A 276 6.47 -24.53 6.52
N ALA A 277 7.21 -23.48 6.21
CA ALA A 277 7.13 -22.75 4.93
C ALA A 277 7.65 -23.57 3.72
N ASN A 278 8.12 -24.80 3.93
CA ASN A 278 8.75 -25.68 2.93
C ASN A 278 7.91 -26.89 2.49
N GLY A 279 6.59 -26.87 2.69
CA GLY A 279 5.70 -27.96 2.21
C GLY A 279 5.72 -28.09 0.67
N LYS A 280 6.82 -28.60 0.12
CA LYS A 280 6.81 -29.18 -1.23
C LYS A 280 6.01 -30.49 -1.15
N ALA A 281 4.91 -30.56 -1.90
CA ALA A 281 4.23 -31.81 -2.14
C ALA A 281 5.25 -32.84 -2.67
N SER A 282 5.40 -33.98 -2.00
CA SER A 282 6.19 -35.08 -2.53
C SER A 282 5.47 -35.62 -3.76
N GLU A 283 6.19 -35.79 -4.86
CA GLU A 283 5.64 -36.35 -6.08
C GLU A 283 5.00 -37.72 -5.76
N GLY A 284 3.70 -37.87 -6.04
CA GLY A 284 2.96 -39.11 -5.89
C GLY A 284 1.89 -39.17 -4.80
N GLN A 285 1.69 -38.13 -3.97
CA GLN A 285 0.59 -38.10 -2.99
C GLN A 285 -0.76 -37.78 -3.64
N SER A 286 -1.82 -38.52 -3.25
CA SER A 286 -3.16 -38.21 -3.73
C SER A 286 -3.67 -36.89 -3.11
N THR A 287 -4.54 -36.15 -3.84
CA THR A 287 -5.17 -34.93 -3.35
C THR A 287 -5.91 -35.13 -2.02
N LEU A 288 -6.40 -36.34 -1.76
CA LEU A 288 -7.12 -36.69 -0.53
C LEU A 288 -6.18 -36.87 0.67
N ASP A 289 -4.98 -37.37 0.45
CA ASP A 289 -3.96 -37.57 1.49
C ASP A 289 -3.32 -36.25 1.85
N LEU A 290 -3.02 -35.41 0.87
CA LEU A 290 -2.63 -33.99 1.07
C LEU A 290 -3.67 -33.23 1.91
N LEU A 291 -4.96 -33.38 1.62
CA LEU A 291 -6.05 -32.79 2.39
C LEU A 291 -6.06 -33.24 3.85
N LYS A 292 -5.85 -34.53 4.12
CA LYS A 292 -5.96 -35.08 5.49
C LYS A 292 -4.70 -34.84 6.33
N GLU A 293 -3.53 -35.01 5.74
CA GLU A 293 -2.27 -35.01 6.48
C GLU A 293 -1.63 -33.64 6.65
N GLN A 294 -1.82 -32.71 5.69
CA GLN A 294 -1.19 -31.40 5.70
C GLN A 294 -2.21 -30.26 5.76
N THR A 295 -3.24 -30.27 4.92
CA THR A 295 -4.13 -29.13 4.77
C THR A 295 -5.06 -28.93 5.97
N LEU A 296 -5.69 -29.99 6.51
CA LEU A 296 -6.60 -29.85 7.66
C LEU A 296 -5.89 -29.44 8.96
N PRO A 297 -4.74 -30.02 9.36
CA PRO A 297 -3.98 -29.54 10.51
C PRO A 297 -3.49 -28.10 10.31
N GLY A 298 -2.98 -27.77 9.12
CA GLY A 298 -2.54 -26.41 8.79
C GLY A 298 -3.68 -25.39 8.85
N LEU A 299 -4.88 -25.75 8.36
CA LEU A 299 -6.07 -24.89 8.49
C LEU A 299 -6.46 -24.66 9.96
N ALA A 300 -6.44 -25.72 10.79
CA ALA A 300 -6.75 -25.59 12.21
C ALA A 300 -5.72 -24.70 12.93
N TYR A 301 -4.44 -24.90 12.64
CA TYR A 301 -3.34 -24.11 13.17
C TYR A 301 -3.46 -22.63 12.75
N GLY A 302 -3.62 -22.36 11.47
CA GLY A 302 -3.78 -21.02 10.94
C GLY A 302 -5.03 -20.31 11.46
N ALA A 303 -6.19 -20.99 11.49
CA ALA A 303 -7.43 -20.45 12.02
C ALA A 303 -7.30 -20.09 13.51
N ARG A 304 -6.66 -20.95 14.32
CA ARG A 304 -6.35 -20.66 15.72
C ARG A 304 -5.54 -19.37 15.87
N ARG A 305 -4.48 -19.19 15.05
CA ARG A 305 -3.63 -17.99 15.10
C ARG A 305 -4.37 -16.72 14.70
N VAL A 306 -5.21 -16.80 13.66
CA VAL A 306 -6.05 -15.65 13.23
C VAL A 306 -7.07 -15.30 14.32
N LEU A 307 -7.73 -16.29 14.96
CA LEU A 307 -8.64 -16.06 16.06
C LEU A 307 -7.95 -15.47 17.31
N ALA A 308 -6.71 -15.88 17.58
CA ALA A 308 -5.90 -15.29 18.64
C ALA A 308 -5.58 -13.80 18.38
N ASN A 309 -5.59 -13.34 17.12
CA ASN A 309 -5.44 -11.92 16.78
C ASN A 309 -6.68 -11.07 17.08
N LEU A 310 -7.80 -11.68 17.52
CA LEU A 310 -8.97 -10.96 18.05
C LEU A 310 -8.82 -10.58 19.53
N LEU A 311 -7.75 -11.03 20.22
CA LEU A 311 -7.53 -10.76 21.64
C LEU A 311 -7.12 -9.30 21.89
N THR A 312 -7.56 -8.79 23.02
CA THR A 312 -7.22 -7.44 23.51
C THR A 312 -5.70 -7.28 23.63
N SER A 313 -5.17 -6.13 23.23
CA SER A 313 -3.72 -5.85 23.29
C SER A 313 -2.87 -6.74 22.38
N THR A 314 -3.44 -7.25 21.28
CA THR A 314 -2.66 -7.89 20.22
C THR A 314 -1.86 -6.83 19.46
N GLU A 315 -0.55 -7.05 19.34
CA GLU A 315 0.29 -6.16 18.54
C GLU A 315 -0.13 -6.18 17.07
N PRO A 316 -0.29 -5.02 16.42
CA PRO A 316 -0.61 -4.98 15.01
C PRO A 316 0.59 -5.38 14.16
N THR A 317 0.34 -6.09 13.08
CA THR A 317 1.32 -6.37 12.02
C THR A 317 1.59 -5.07 11.26
N LYS A 318 2.89 -4.71 11.12
CA LYS A 318 3.32 -3.51 10.38
C LYS A 318 4.00 -3.80 9.05
N MET A 319 4.65 -4.95 8.89
CA MET A 319 5.35 -5.38 7.67
C MET A 319 4.95 -6.82 7.31
N GLU A 320 5.39 -7.82 8.05
CA GLU A 320 5.07 -9.23 7.89
C GLU A 320 4.39 -9.76 9.14
N GLY A 321 3.51 -10.74 8.99
CA GLY A 321 2.80 -11.36 10.12
C GLY A 321 1.35 -11.73 9.79
N LEU A 322 0.54 -11.87 10.82
CA LEU A 322 -0.86 -12.30 10.74
C LEU A 322 -1.79 -11.14 10.35
N PRO A 323 -3.01 -11.43 9.84
CA PRO A 323 -3.97 -10.39 9.45
C PRO A 323 -4.41 -9.52 10.63
N ASN A 324 -4.48 -8.21 10.40
CA ASN A 324 -4.92 -7.20 11.35
C ASN A 324 -6.46 -7.19 11.47
N VAL A 325 -7.02 -8.04 12.34
CA VAL A 325 -8.48 -8.24 12.48
C VAL A 325 -9.08 -7.70 13.79
N TYR A 326 -8.26 -7.28 14.75
CA TYR A 326 -8.74 -6.79 16.03
C TYR A 326 -9.51 -5.46 15.91
N CYS A 327 -10.68 -5.39 16.52
CA CYS A 327 -11.53 -4.19 16.56
C CYS A 327 -12.30 -4.02 17.86
N SER A 328 -11.79 -4.52 18.97
CA SER A 328 -12.33 -4.65 20.34
C SER A 328 -12.92 -6.03 20.62
N PHE A 329 -12.58 -6.59 21.77
CA PHE A 329 -13.13 -7.87 22.22
C PHE A 329 -14.64 -7.74 22.58
N ALA A 330 -15.07 -6.52 22.91
CA ALA A 330 -16.50 -6.21 23.06
C ALA A 330 -17.29 -6.46 21.77
N ALA A 331 -16.69 -6.22 20.59
CA ALA A 331 -17.32 -6.54 19.30
C ALA A 331 -17.54 -8.05 19.13
N VAL A 332 -16.58 -8.86 19.55
CA VAL A 332 -16.68 -10.33 19.54
C VAL A 332 -17.84 -10.81 20.42
N ALA A 333 -17.91 -10.36 21.67
CA ALA A 333 -18.95 -10.75 22.61
C ALA A 333 -20.36 -10.33 22.11
N LEU A 334 -20.50 -9.14 21.57
CA LEU A 334 -21.76 -8.66 20.98
C LEU A 334 -22.13 -9.42 19.70
N ALA A 335 -21.16 -9.80 18.87
CA ALA A 335 -21.40 -10.63 17.69
C ALA A 335 -21.91 -12.03 18.07
N VAL A 336 -21.40 -12.63 19.15
CA VAL A 336 -21.95 -13.89 19.67
C VAL A 336 -23.37 -13.68 20.20
N PHE A 337 -23.67 -12.55 20.89
CA PHE A 337 -25.05 -12.21 21.26
C PHE A 337 -25.97 -12.05 20.03
N PHE A 338 -25.50 -11.41 18.94
CA PHE A 338 -26.25 -11.35 17.68
C PHE A 338 -26.64 -12.75 17.17
N LEU A 339 -25.72 -13.71 17.22
CA LEU A 339 -25.99 -15.09 16.80
C LEU A 339 -27.02 -15.79 17.70
N CYS A 340 -27.01 -15.51 19.02
CA CYS A 340 -27.93 -16.10 19.97
C CYS A 340 -29.34 -15.48 19.91
N CYS A 341 -29.46 -14.21 19.48
CA CYS A 341 -30.72 -13.45 19.57
C CYS A 341 -31.79 -14.02 18.61
N LYS A 342 -32.94 -14.44 19.16
CA LYS A 342 -34.05 -15.01 18.39
C LYS A 342 -34.73 -14.02 17.43
N LYS A 343 -34.62 -12.70 17.67
CA LYS A 343 -35.18 -11.66 16.78
C LYS A 343 -34.35 -11.44 15.50
N VAL A 344 -33.12 -11.96 15.44
CA VAL A 344 -32.31 -11.98 14.21
C VAL A 344 -32.72 -13.17 13.36
N ARG A 345 -33.08 -12.94 12.12
CA ARG A 345 -33.47 -13.98 11.17
C ARG A 345 -32.31 -14.96 10.93
N LEU A 346 -32.60 -16.24 10.75
CA LEU A 346 -31.55 -17.26 10.52
C LEU A 346 -30.71 -16.95 9.28
N ARG A 347 -31.32 -16.47 8.20
CA ARG A 347 -30.60 -16.05 6.99
C ARG A 347 -29.57 -14.96 7.26
N GLU A 348 -29.90 -13.96 8.09
CA GLU A 348 -28.98 -12.87 8.48
C GLU A 348 -27.79 -13.43 9.26
N LYS A 349 -28.01 -14.38 10.17
CA LYS A 349 -26.96 -15.05 10.94
C LYS A 349 -26.02 -15.88 10.05
N LEU A 350 -26.62 -16.75 9.23
CA LEU A 350 -25.85 -17.66 8.35
C LEU A 350 -25.00 -16.89 7.35
N LEU A 351 -25.54 -15.84 6.74
CA LEU A 351 -24.79 -15.02 5.79
C LEU A 351 -23.67 -14.21 6.47
N SER A 352 -23.91 -13.70 7.67
CA SER A 352 -22.87 -13.01 8.44
C SER A 352 -21.73 -13.93 8.85
N VAL A 353 -22.05 -15.14 9.33
CA VAL A 353 -21.05 -16.17 9.66
C VAL A 353 -20.34 -16.65 8.40
N GLY A 354 -21.10 -16.90 7.31
CA GLY A 354 -20.53 -17.29 6.03
C GLY A 354 -19.55 -16.28 5.47
N LEU A 355 -19.84 -14.97 5.65
CA LEU A 355 -18.93 -13.89 5.22
C LEU A 355 -17.66 -13.85 6.09
N LEU A 356 -17.76 -13.99 7.42
CA LEU A 356 -16.60 -14.10 8.30
C LEU A 356 -15.77 -15.35 7.99
N ALA A 357 -16.41 -16.49 7.73
CA ALA A 357 -15.75 -17.72 7.33
C ALA A 357 -15.04 -17.58 5.98
N PHE A 358 -15.66 -16.90 5.01
CA PHE A 358 -15.04 -16.61 3.72
C PHE A 358 -13.76 -15.76 3.88
N PHE A 359 -13.78 -14.74 4.73
CA PHE A 359 -12.57 -13.96 5.04
C PHE A 359 -11.52 -14.81 5.75
N LEU A 360 -11.91 -15.64 6.71
CA LEU A 360 -10.99 -16.53 7.40
C LEU A 360 -10.30 -17.47 6.39
N LEU A 361 -11.07 -18.10 5.50
CA LEU A 361 -10.52 -18.94 4.42
C LEU A 361 -9.62 -18.13 3.48
N SER A 362 -9.97 -16.87 3.19
CA SER A 362 -9.15 -15.96 2.37
C SER A 362 -7.81 -15.63 3.02
N PHE A 363 -7.71 -15.62 4.34
CA PHE A 363 -6.43 -15.48 5.05
C PHE A 363 -5.61 -16.75 5.06
N LEU A 364 -6.26 -17.92 5.00
CA LEU A 364 -5.60 -19.23 5.10
C LEU A 364 -5.14 -19.76 3.74
N PHE A 365 -5.97 -19.62 2.71
CA PHE A 365 -5.64 -20.12 1.38
C PHE A 365 -4.92 -19.08 0.51
N ARG A 366 -3.71 -19.46 0.06
CA ARG A 366 -2.87 -18.60 -0.78
C ARG A 366 -3.54 -18.23 -2.11
N THR A 367 -4.32 -19.13 -2.69
CA THR A 367 -5.09 -18.90 -3.91
C THR A 367 -6.14 -17.82 -3.75
N LEU A 368 -6.88 -17.79 -2.61
CA LEU A 368 -7.86 -16.74 -2.34
C LEU A 368 -7.18 -15.39 -2.09
N ASP A 369 -6.06 -15.39 -1.36
CA ASP A 369 -5.24 -14.19 -1.14
C ASP A 369 -4.73 -13.61 -2.46
N TYR A 370 -4.25 -14.44 -3.39
CA TYR A 370 -3.84 -14.06 -4.73
C TYR A 370 -4.96 -13.35 -5.52
N TYR A 371 -6.17 -13.90 -5.51
CA TYR A 371 -7.32 -13.27 -6.20
C TYR A 371 -7.78 -11.96 -5.51
N TRP A 372 -7.70 -11.88 -4.18
CA TRP A 372 -7.92 -10.60 -3.49
C TRP A 372 -6.97 -9.52 -3.98
N HIS A 373 -5.72 -9.85 -4.25
CA HIS A 373 -4.71 -8.91 -4.70
C HIS A 373 -4.69 -8.67 -6.23
N GLY A 374 -5.70 -9.18 -6.96
CA GLY A 374 -5.84 -8.95 -8.40
C GLY A 374 -4.89 -9.79 -9.27
N GLY A 375 -4.52 -10.99 -8.80
CA GLY A 375 -3.69 -11.92 -9.55
C GLY A 375 -2.18 -11.74 -9.32
N HIS A 376 -1.78 -11.22 -8.15
CA HIS A 376 -0.37 -11.14 -7.75
C HIS A 376 -0.21 -11.27 -6.24
N PHE A 377 1.03 -11.51 -5.79
CA PHE A 377 1.37 -11.46 -4.38
C PHE A 377 2.04 -10.11 -4.05
N PRO A 378 1.56 -9.39 -3.02
CA PRO A 378 2.21 -8.17 -2.58
C PRO A 378 3.56 -8.51 -1.93
N ASN A 379 4.58 -7.71 -2.22
CA ASN A 379 5.82 -7.67 -1.47
C ASN A 379 5.53 -7.11 -0.08
N MET A 380 5.68 -7.88 0.98
CA MET A 380 5.35 -7.47 2.35
C MET A 380 3.90 -7.00 2.54
N LEU A 381 3.51 -6.62 3.75
CA LEU A 381 2.19 -6.09 4.08
C LEU A 381 1.06 -7.04 3.65
N PRO A 382 1.01 -8.26 4.20
CA PRO A 382 0.04 -9.27 3.82
C PRO A 382 -1.39 -8.88 4.26
N TYR A 383 -2.39 -9.55 3.66
CA TYR A 383 -3.80 -9.44 4.06
C TYR A 383 -4.33 -8.00 4.07
N ARG A 384 -4.02 -7.22 3.04
CA ARG A 384 -4.41 -5.80 2.92
C ARG A 384 -5.92 -5.57 2.94
N PHE A 385 -6.72 -6.61 2.79
CA PHE A 385 -8.19 -6.63 2.89
C PHE A 385 -8.72 -6.96 4.30
N SER A 386 -7.87 -7.16 5.31
CA SER A 386 -8.29 -7.63 6.66
C SER A 386 -9.24 -6.68 7.40
N PHE A 387 -9.22 -5.37 7.09
CA PHE A 387 -10.19 -4.41 7.66
C PHE A 387 -11.65 -4.74 7.31
N LEU A 388 -11.91 -5.49 6.24
CA LEU A 388 -13.25 -5.95 5.84
C LEU A 388 -13.82 -6.96 6.84
N PHE A 389 -12.98 -7.84 7.40
CA PHE A 389 -13.37 -8.74 8.47
C PHE A 389 -13.82 -7.97 9.71
N SER A 390 -13.01 -7.00 10.16
CA SER A 390 -13.36 -6.11 11.28
C SER A 390 -14.64 -5.34 11.01
N PHE A 391 -14.84 -4.86 9.78
CA PHE A 391 -16.08 -4.19 9.37
C PHE A 391 -17.32 -5.06 9.61
N VAL A 392 -17.31 -6.33 9.16
CA VAL A 392 -18.43 -7.27 9.33
C VAL A 392 -18.69 -7.52 10.82
N LEU A 393 -17.63 -7.77 11.59
CA LEU A 393 -17.73 -8.03 13.02
C LEU A 393 -18.35 -6.86 13.78
N ILE A 394 -17.94 -5.62 13.48
CA ILE A 394 -18.50 -4.41 14.10
C ILE A 394 -19.96 -4.20 13.70
N VAL A 395 -20.34 -4.49 12.46
CA VAL A 395 -21.74 -4.40 11.99
C VAL A 395 -22.63 -5.42 12.72
N MET A 396 -22.17 -6.66 12.91
CA MET A 396 -22.87 -7.66 13.74
C MET A 396 -23.02 -7.18 15.18
N ALA A 397 -21.97 -6.62 15.77
CA ALA A 397 -21.96 -6.07 17.12
C ALA A 397 -22.94 -4.88 17.26
N TYR A 398 -22.97 -3.96 16.29
CA TYR A 398 -23.93 -2.86 16.30
C TYR A 398 -25.38 -3.36 16.12
N ARG A 399 -25.59 -4.37 15.30
CA ARG A 399 -26.90 -5.03 15.17
C ARG A 399 -27.34 -5.64 16.49
N ALA A 400 -26.45 -6.29 17.24
CA ALA A 400 -26.70 -6.79 18.59
C ALA A 400 -27.06 -5.65 19.56
N TRP A 401 -26.29 -4.55 19.51
CA TRP A 401 -26.58 -3.34 20.28
C TRP A 401 -28.03 -2.86 20.08
N THR A 402 -28.50 -2.81 18.81
CA THR A 402 -29.88 -2.39 18.50
C THR A 402 -30.97 -3.33 19.06
N LEU A 403 -30.58 -4.47 19.64
CA LEU A 403 -31.47 -5.51 20.18
C LEU A 403 -31.18 -5.82 21.65
N LEU A 404 -30.52 -4.91 22.38
CA LEU A 404 -30.20 -5.11 23.80
C LEU A 404 -31.45 -5.35 24.66
N ASP A 405 -32.60 -4.75 24.33
CA ASP A 405 -33.87 -4.99 25.00
C ASP A 405 -34.31 -6.46 24.96
N CYS A 406 -33.75 -7.24 24.02
CA CYS A 406 -34.03 -8.68 23.88
C CYS A 406 -33.04 -9.56 24.62
N PHE A 407 -32.03 -8.96 25.30
CA PHE A 407 -31.03 -9.73 26.02
C PHE A 407 -31.66 -10.49 27.18
N ARG A 408 -31.28 -11.75 27.34
CA ARG A 408 -31.66 -12.62 28.43
C ARG A 408 -30.43 -13.26 29.03
N LYS A 409 -30.34 -13.38 30.36
CA LYS A 409 -29.18 -13.97 31.06
C LYS A 409 -28.78 -15.36 30.52
N ARG A 410 -29.75 -16.16 30.02
CA ARG A 410 -29.44 -17.46 29.40
C ARG A 410 -28.51 -17.39 28.21
N TYR A 411 -28.40 -16.25 27.52
CA TYR A 411 -27.48 -16.12 26.41
C TYR A 411 -26.00 -16.14 26.87
N LEU A 412 -25.73 -15.85 28.13
CA LEU A 412 -24.40 -15.98 28.71
C LEU A 412 -23.87 -17.42 28.66
N PHE A 413 -24.74 -18.43 28.73
CA PHE A 413 -24.35 -19.83 28.55
C PHE A 413 -23.74 -20.15 27.15
N VAL A 414 -23.92 -19.28 26.17
CA VAL A 414 -23.28 -19.40 24.84
C VAL A 414 -22.19 -18.35 24.70
N ILE A 415 -22.40 -17.10 25.13
CA ILE A 415 -21.42 -16.02 25.00
C ILE A 415 -20.11 -16.38 25.73
N LEU A 416 -20.21 -16.84 26.98
CA LEU A 416 -19.05 -17.17 27.79
C LEU A 416 -18.18 -18.29 27.16
N PRO A 417 -18.71 -19.50 26.87
CA PRO A 417 -17.87 -20.57 26.34
C PRO A 417 -17.29 -20.24 24.94
N VAL A 418 -18.05 -19.58 24.07
CA VAL A 418 -17.53 -19.18 22.74
C VAL A 418 -16.39 -18.16 22.87
N CYS A 419 -16.59 -17.11 23.68
CA CYS A 419 -15.56 -16.10 23.91
C CYS A 419 -14.34 -16.67 24.66
N LEU A 420 -14.55 -17.56 25.65
CA LEU A 420 -13.46 -18.27 26.32
C LEU A 420 -12.70 -19.20 25.35
N GLY A 421 -13.40 -19.87 24.43
CA GLY A 421 -12.78 -20.65 23.37
C GLY A 421 -11.86 -19.81 22.48
N ILE A 422 -12.29 -18.58 22.12
CA ILE A 422 -11.45 -17.64 21.38
C ILE A 422 -10.25 -17.18 22.21
N ILE A 423 -10.44 -16.93 23.53
CA ILE A 423 -9.34 -16.57 24.43
C ILE A 423 -8.33 -17.72 24.50
N LEU A 424 -8.79 -18.96 24.59
CA LEU A 424 -7.93 -20.15 24.64
C LEU A 424 -7.13 -20.37 23.35
N CYS A 425 -7.54 -19.82 22.20
CA CYS A 425 -6.72 -19.83 20.99
C CYS A 425 -5.37 -19.14 21.18
N GLY A 426 -5.23 -18.26 22.18
CA GLY A 426 -3.98 -17.61 22.53
C GLY A 426 -2.97 -18.51 23.29
N LEU A 427 -3.35 -19.67 23.80
CA LEU A 427 -2.47 -20.54 24.59
C LEU A 427 -1.21 -20.93 23.81
N GLY A 428 -0.05 -20.86 24.45
CA GLY A 428 1.23 -21.22 23.86
C GLY A 428 1.80 -20.24 22.84
N LEU A 429 1.15 -19.07 22.63
CA LEU A 429 1.70 -18.00 21.83
C LEU A 429 2.47 -17.01 22.70
N GLU A 430 3.51 -16.41 22.15
CA GLU A 430 4.35 -15.45 22.87
C GLU A 430 3.54 -14.25 23.39
N GLY A 431 3.75 -13.84 24.64
CA GLY A 431 2.99 -12.76 25.28
C GLY A 431 1.50 -13.05 25.47
N SER A 432 1.06 -14.31 25.34
CA SER A 432 -0.36 -14.69 25.32
C SER A 432 -1.08 -14.46 26.65
N LEU A 433 -0.44 -14.68 27.79
CA LEU A 433 -1.09 -14.57 29.12
C LEU A 433 -1.69 -13.18 29.33
N ARG A 434 -0.91 -12.12 29.06
CA ARG A 434 -1.39 -10.72 29.17
C ARG A 434 -2.60 -10.48 28.28
N ARG A 435 -2.54 -10.91 27.02
CA ARG A 435 -3.64 -10.75 26.04
C ARG A 435 -4.89 -11.49 26.47
N MET A 436 -4.73 -12.72 26.95
CA MET A 436 -5.84 -13.54 27.46
C MET A 436 -6.49 -12.92 28.70
N LEU A 437 -5.70 -12.45 29.68
CA LEU A 437 -6.22 -11.80 30.90
C LEU A 437 -6.97 -10.51 30.59
N LEU A 438 -6.43 -9.65 29.71
CA LEU A 438 -7.10 -8.42 29.30
C LEU A 438 -8.39 -8.71 28.53
N SER A 439 -8.40 -9.73 27.68
CA SER A 439 -9.62 -10.16 26.96
C SER A 439 -10.68 -10.74 27.92
N ALA A 440 -10.25 -11.50 28.92
CA ALA A 440 -11.15 -12.01 29.94
C ALA A 440 -11.74 -10.87 30.81
N LEU A 441 -10.94 -9.87 31.15
CA LEU A 441 -11.41 -8.67 31.85
C LEU A 441 -12.42 -7.89 30.98
N ALA A 442 -12.11 -7.65 29.70
CA ALA A 442 -13.03 -6.99 28.78
C ALA A 442 -14.35 -7.78 28.66
N LEU A 443 -14.28 -9.11 28.52
CA LEU A 443 -15.45 -9.99 28.49
C LEU A 443 -16.28 -9.87 29.77
N ALA A 444 -15.65 -9.86 30.95
CA ALA A 444 -16.32 -9.73 32.22
C ALA A 444 -17.08 -8.39 32.31
N ILE A 445 -16.45 -7.27 31.92
CA ILE A 445 -17.08 -5.94 31.90
C ILE A 445 -18.26 -5.91 30.93
N VAL A 446 -18.10 -6.47 29.70
CA VAL A 446 -19.17 -6.56 28.71
C VAL A 446 -20.34 -7.40 29.24
N CYS A 447 -20.06 -8.57 29.84
CA CYS A 447 -21.11 -9.41 30.44
C CYS A 447 -21.84 -8.68 31.59
N LEU A 448 -21.09 -7.97 32.45
CA LEU A 448 -21.65 -7.12 33.48
C LEU A 448 -22.58 -6.04 32.89
N ALA A 449 -22.10 -5.33 31.87
CA ALA A 449 -22.91 -4.32 31.20
C ALA A 449 -24.19 -4.90 30.60
N LEU A 450 -24.13 -6.07 29.96
CA LEU A 450 -25.31 -6.76 29.42
C LEU A 450 -26.29 -7.19 30.49
N VAL A 451 -25.82 -7.66 31.66
CA VAL A 451 -26.67 -8.05 32.79
C VAL A 451 -27.31 -6.84 33.47
N LEU A 452 -26.59 -5.73 33.56
CA LEU A 452 -27.07 -4.48 34.14
C LEU A 452 -28.06 -3.74 33.22
N TYR A 453 -28.09 -4.02 31.93
CA TYR A 453 -29.03 -3.39 31.01
C TYR A 453 -30.47 -3.73 31.37
N ARG A 454 -31.21 -2.74 31.90
CA ARG A 454 -32.57 -2.83 32.34
C ARG A 454 -33.38 -1.60 31.88
N PRO A 455 -34.70 -1.67 31.84
CA PRO A 455 -35.55 -0.54 31.43
C PRO A 455 -35.50 0.65 32.39
N GLU A 456 -34.77 0.55 33.52
CA GLU A 456 -34.51 1.65 34.44
C GLU A 456 -33.44 2.57 33.92
N ARG A 457 -33.70 3.88 33.82
CA ARG A 457 -32.81 4.88 33.25
C ARG A 457 -31.38 4.84 33.83
N ARG A 458 -31.20 4.73 35.11
CA ARG A 458 -29.88 4.68 35.77
C ARG A 458 -29.09 3.46 35.37
N ARG A 459 -29.71 2.27 35.33
CA ARG A 459 -29.08 1.01 34.95
C ARG A 459 -28.76 0.98 33.46
N GLN A 460 -29.62 1.55 32.61
CA GLN A 460 -29.35 1.72 31.20
C GLN A 460 -28.12 2.61 30.96
N LEU A 461 -28.04 3.77 31.62
CA LEU A 461 -26.88 4.67 31.52
C LEU A 461 -25.61 4.01 32.03
N LEU A 462 -25.64 3.30 33.16
CA LEU A 462 -24.49 2.59 33.69
C LEU A 462 -24.00 1.49 32.73
N SER A 463 -24.91 0.69 32.19
CA SER A 463 -24.59 -0.33 31.18
C SER A 463 -23.94 0.27 29.95
N MET A 464 -24.50 1.35 29.43
CA MET A 464 -23.94 2.08 28.29
C MET A 464 -22.54 2.65 28.60
N ALA A 465 -22.38 3.26 29.78
CA ALA A 465 -21.12 3.84 30.23
C ALA A 465 -20.02 2.76 30.33
N LEU A 466 -20.31 1.61 30.93
CA LEU A 466 -19.38 0.48 31.04
C LEU A 466 -18.97 -0.05 29.66
N LEU A 467 -19.94 -0.25 28.76
CA LEU A 467 -19.66 -0.76 27.43
C LEU A 467 -18.83 0.24 26.62
N PHE A 468 -19.15 1.53 26.69
CA PHE A 468 -18.42 2.57 25.97
C PHE A 468 -17.01 2.78 26.56
N ALA A 469 -16.87 2.64 27.89
CA ALA A 469 -15.57 2.75 28.55
C ALA A 469 -14.63 1.60 28.15
N VAL A 470 -15.12 0.35 28.11
CA VAL A 470 -14.29 -0.79 27.71
C VAL A 470 -13.88 -0.68 26.25
N ILE A 471 -14.81 -0.32 25.34
CA ILE A 471 -14.49 -0.08 23.93
C ILE A 471 -13.45 1.04 23.79
N GLY A 472 -13.66 2.16 24.49
CA GLY A 472 -12.76 3.30 24.50
C GLY A 472 -11.35 2.91 24.96
N ALA A 473 -11.23 2.22 26.09
CA ALA A 473 -9.94 1.78 26.63
C ALA A 473 -9.22 0.81 25.66
N GLU A 474 -9.93 -0.18 25.12
CA GLU A 474 -9.39 -1.13 24.16
C GLU A 474 -8.85 -0.44 22.91
N MET A 475 -9.58 0.51 22.33
CA MET A 475 -9.17 1.21 21.11
C MET A 475 -8.01 2.17 21.36
N VAL A 476 -8.00 2.89 22.47
CA VAL A 476 -6.88 3.76 22.87
C VAL A 476 -5.61 2.91 23.08
N CYS A 477 -5.69 1.79 23.80
CA CYS A 477 -4.55 0.90 23.98
C CYS A 477 -4.04 0.32 22.66
N SER A 478 -4.95 -0.10 21.77
CA SER A 478 -4.59 -0.65 20.45
C SER A 478 -3.83 0.36 19.60
N ILE A 479 -4.31 1.61 19.52
CA ILE A 479 -3.64 2.67 18.77
C ILE A 479 -2.31 3.08 19.41
N ALA A 480 -2.25 3.18 20.73
CA ALA A 480 -1.00 3.51 21.42
C ALA A 480 0.09 2.45 21.13
N MET A 481 -0.28 1.16 21.16
CA MET A 481 0.65 0.09 20.77
C MET A 481 1.03 0.19 19.28
N GLY A 482 0.09 0.50 18.39
CA GLY A 482 0.36 0.70 16.96
C GLY A 482 1.35 1.82 16.71
N VAL A 483 1.16 2.99 17.35
CA VAL A 483 2.07 4.13 17.25
C VAL A 483 3.46 3.78 17.81
N ALA A 484 3.53 3.06 18.94
CA ALA A 484 4.79 2.59 19.49
C ALA A 484 5.50 1.56 18.60
N LYS A 485 4.74 0.62 17.98
CA LYS A 485 5.27 -0.42 17.08
C LYS A 485 5.77 0.12 15.74
N VAL A 486 5.05 1.07 15.14
CA VAL A 486 5.47 1.73 13.89
C VAL A 486 6.65 2.65 14.17
N SER A 487 6.65 3.35 15.28
CA SER A 487 7.59 4.38 15.73
C SER A 487 7.51 5.67 14.89
N LEU A 488 7.56 6.80 15.58
CA LEU A 488 7.77 8.10 14.96
C LEU A 488 9.27 8.31 14.73
N THR A 489 9.66 8.87 13.59
CA THR A 489 11.06 9.13 13.25
C THR A 489 11.52 10.49 13.78
N SER A 490 12.83 10.73 13.86
CA SER A 490 13.36 12.05 14.23
C SER A 490 13.11 13.05 13.10
N ARG A 491 12.61 14.24 13.45
CA ARG A 491 12.36 15.33 12.52
C ARG A 491 13.63 16.05 12.11
N SER A 492 14.59 16.15 13.01
CA SER A 492 15.90 16.76 12.75
C SER A 492 16.80 15.89 11.88
N SER A 493 16.59 14.57 11.87
CA SER A 493 17.39 13.63 11.08
C SER A 493 16.91 13.48 9.62
N TYR A 494 15.77 14.07 9.23
CA TYR A 494 15.22 13.96 7.88
C TYR A 494 14.25 15.09 7.53
N PRO A 495 14.43 15.75 6.39
CA PRO A 495 15.61 15.68 5.52
C PRO A 495 16.80 16.44 6.16
N ARG A 496 17.99 15.80 6.20
CA ARG A 496 19.23 16.47 6.62
C ARG A 496 19.79 17.28 5.47
N GLU A 497 20.55 18.33 5.81
CA GLU A 497 21.32 19.12 4.83
C GLU A 497 20.47 19.62 3.65
N SER A 498 19.15 19.74 3.86
CA SER A 498 18.22 20.15 2.81
C SER A 498 18.52 21.55 2.28
N GLU A 499 18.96 22.44 3.15
CA GLU A 499 19.33 23.82 2.77
C GLU A 499 20.62 23.83 1.94
N ASP A 500 21.64 23.04 2.34
CA ASP A 500 22.90 22.93 1.61
C ASP A 500 22.68 22.25 0.25
N VAL A 501 21.89 21.17 0.18
CA VAL A 501 21.50 20.52 -1.07
C VAL A 501 20.79 21.50 -2.01
N GLN A 502 19.83 22.28 -1.51
CA GLN A 502 19.15 23.29 -2.32
C GLN A 502 20.09 24.42 -2.75
N ALA A 503 21.04 24.82 -1.91
CA ALA A 503 22.03 25.82 -2.26
C ALA A 503 22.95 25.39 -3.42
N VAL A 504 23.46 24.14 -3.38
CA VAL A 504 24.32 23.63 -4.47
C VAL A 504 23.51 23.36 -5.76
N LEU A 505 22.23 22.98 -5.65
CA LEU A 505 21.35 22.82 -6.81
C LEU A 505 21.06 24.11 -7.57
N GLN A 506 21.14 25.27 -6.91
CA GLN A 506 21.04 26.57 -7.59
C GLN A 506 22.19 26.85 -8.56
N ALA A 507 23.32 26.17 -8.40
CA ALA A 507 24.46 26.27 -9.32
C ALA A 507 24.31 25.37 -10.56
N VAL A 508 23.29 24.51 -10.63
CA VAL A 508 23.00 23.67 -11.79
C VAL A 508 22.26 24.52 -12.84
N PRO A 509 22.81 24.72 -14.06
CA PRO A 509 22.14 25.51 -15.10
C PRO A 509 20.81 24.87 -15.54
N GLU A 510 19.86 25.67 -15.98
CA GLU A 510 18.66 25.17 -16.63
C GLU A 510 19.00 24.40 -17.91
N GLY A 511 18.32 23.26 -18.14
CA GLY A 511 18.59 22.41 -19.28
C GLY A 511 19.78 21.46 -19.12
N SER A 512 20.47 21.46 -17.97
CA SER A 512 21.52 20.51 -17.65
C SER A 512 21.05 19.05 -17.67
N GLY A 513 22.01 18.13 -17.75
CA GLY A 513 21.80 16.70 -17.62
C GLY A 513 21.23 16.28 -16.26
N ARG A 514 21.33 14.99 -15.98
CA ARG A 514 20.84 14.47 -14.69
C ARG A 514 21.76 14.83 -13.55
N VAL A 515 21.16 14.91 -12.38
CA VAL A 515 21.84 15.04 -11.09
C VAL A 515 21.53 13.78 -10.27
N GLU A 516 22.50 13.28 -9.51
CA GLU A 516 22.27 12.16 -8.59
C GLU A 516 23.11 12.32 -7.32
N VAL A 517 22.70 11.66 -6.25
CA VAL A 517 23.44 11.67 -4.98
C VAL A 517 24.38 10.46 -4.87
N THR A 518 25.55 10.65 -4.27
CA THR A 518 26.46 9.53 -3.96
C THR A 518 25.97 8.72 -2.75
N SER A 519 25.26 9.37 -1.81
CA SER A 519 24.63 8.76 -0.65
C SER A 519 23.22 9.30 -0.45
N TYR A 520 22.21 8.43 -0.53
CA TYR A 520 20.79 8.82 -0.44
C TYR A 520 20.29 8.92 1.01
N GLN A 521 19.42 9.89 1.29
CA GLN A 521 18.60 9.93 2.51
C GLN A 521 17.26 9.23 2.33
N THR A 522 16.70 9.35 1.15
CA THR A 522 15.53 8.61 0.71
C THR A 522 15.79 7.95 -0.63
N LEU A 523 15.13 6.83 -0.91
CA LEU A 523 15.26 6.12 -2.19
C LEU A 523 14.65 6.89 -3.38
N ASN A 524 14.05 8.07 -3.13
CA ASN A 524 13.53 9.01 -4.13
C ASN A 524 14.02 10.44 -3.81
N ASP A 525 15.34 10.57 -3.61
CA ASP A 525 15.99 11.85 -3.24
C ASP A 525 15.73 12.93 -4.30
N ALA A 526 15.75 12.56 -5.58
CA ALA A 526 15.48 13.46 -6.69
C ALA A 526 14.06 14.06 -6.64
N ALA A 527 13.05 13.25 -6.36
CA ALA A 527 11.67 13.73 -6.20
C ALA A 527 11.49 14.63 -4.97
N LEU A 528 12.27 14.40 -3.89
CA LEU A 528 12.26 15.24 -2.69
C LEU A 528 12.88 16.61 -2.95
N ASN A 529 13.97 16.67 -3.71
CA ASN A 529 14.79 17.88 -3.90
C ASN A 529 14.55 18.59 -5.24
N GLY A 530 13.76 18.01 -6.16
CA GLY A 530 13.32 18.66 -7.39
C GLY A 530 14.35 18.64 -8.53
N TYR A 531 15.23 17.63 -8.63
CA TYR A 531 16.18 17.46 -9.72
C TYR A 531 15.85 16.22 -10.58
N ARG A 532 16.41 16.14 -11.77
CA ARG A 532 16.26 14.99 -12.68
C ARG A 532 17.19 13.87 -12.24
N GLY A 533 16.66 12.83 -11.56
CA GLY A 533 17.48 11.78 -10.96
C GLY A 533 17.47 10.44 -11.69
N ILE A 534 18.37 9.56 -11.26
CA ILE A 534 18.50 8.17 -11.77
C ILE A 534 17.76 7.19 -10.86
N SER A 535 17.96 7.32 -9.56
CA SER A 535 17.42 6.40 -8.55
C SER A 535 15.90 6.47 -8.46
N VAL A 536 15.26 5.32 -8.16
CA VAL A 536 13.82 5.25 -7.92
C VAL A 536 13.42 4.06 -7.06
N PHE A 537 12.41 4.28 -6.24
CA PHE A 537 11.66 3.24 -5.54
C PHE A 537 10.16 3.53 -5.67
N THR A 538 9.46 2.80 -6.54
CA THR A 538 8.02 2.97 -6.75
C THR A 538 7.37 1.70 -7.28
N SER A 539 6.14 1.40 -6.85
CA SER A 539 5.36 0.26 -7.35
C SER A 539 5.03 0.33 -8.84
N SER A 540 5.24 1.49 -9.48
CA SER A 540 5.08 1.71 -10.92
C SER A 540 6.39 1.66 -11.70
N ALA A 541 7.52 1.23 -11.10
CA ALA A 541 8.79 1.13 -11.79
C ALA A 541 8.72 0.17 -12.99
N ASN A 542 9.32 0.60 -14.12
CA ASN A 542 9.43 -0.22 -15.32
C ASN A 542 10.37 -1.40 -15.06
N VAL A 543 9.83 -2.63 -15.09
CA VAL A 543 10.58 -3.85 -14.76
C VAL A 543 11.67 -4.17 -15.77
N ARG A 544 11.48 -3.82 -17.07
CA ARG A 544 12.48 -4.06 -18.10
C ARG A 544 13.69 -3.16 -17.88
N PHE A 545 13.46 -1.87 -17.71
CA PHE A 545 14.54 -0.95 -17.38
C PHE A 545 15.20 -1.31 -16.04
N ASN A 546 14.44 -1.68 -15.03
CA ASN A 546 14.99 -2.12 -13.74
C ASN A 546 15.94 -3.33 -13.89
N ARG A 547 15.61 -4.30 -14.76
CA ARG A 547 16.52 -5.43 -15.06
C ARG A 547 17.74 -4.97 -15.85
N PHE A 548 17.54 -4.17 -16.89
CA PHE A 548 18.61 -3.64 -17.72
C PHE A 548 19.59 -2.73 -16.94
N SER A 549 19.10 -1.99 -15.94
CA SER A 549 19.92 -1.06 -15.15
C SER A 549 21.10 -1.72 -14.41
N ARG A 550 21.06 -3.05 -14.23
CA ARG A 550 22.20 -3.83 -13.73
C ARG A 550 23.41 -3.75 -14.64
N SER A 551 23.20 -3.86 -15.95
CA SER A 551 24.26 -3.75 -16.94
C SER A 551 24.85 -2.35 -17.00
N LEU A 552 24.08 -1.33 -16.57
CA LEU A 552 24.58 0.03 -16.35
C LEU A 552 25.39 0.16 -15.04
N GLY A 553 25.51 -0.90 -14.25
CA GLY A 553 26.19 -0.88 -12.95
C GLY A 553 25.33 -0.45 -11.77
N LEU A 554 24.03 -0.18 -11.94
CA LEU A 554 23.14 0.25 -10.86
C LEU A 554 22.77 -0.91 -9.95
N ALA A 555 22.54 -0.62 -8.65
CA ALA A 555 21.96 -1.57 -7.72
C ALA A 555 20.46 -1.76 -8.02
N SER A 556 20.09 -2.94 -8.49
CA SER A 556 18.73 -3.21 -9.00
C SER A 556 18.05 -4.34 -8.24
N TRP A 557 16.79 -4.11 -7.86
CA TRP A 557 15.89 -5.09 -7.22
C TRP A 557 14.54 -5.14 -7.97
N PRO A 558 14.44 -5.88 -9.09
CA PRO A 558 13.21 -5.92 -9.89
C PRO A 558 11.98 -6.35 -9.08
N ALA A 559 12.14 -7.37 -8.22
CA ALA A 559 11.07 -7.84 -7.35
C ALA A 559 10.63 -6.83 -6.28
N SER A 560 11.50 -5.87 -5.92
CA SER A 560 11.22 -4.80 -4.96
C SER A 560 10.96 -3.45 -5.61
N ASN A 561 10.81 -3.40 -6.94
CA ASN A 561 10.44 -2.22 -7.72
C ASN A 561 11.37 -1.01 -7.50
N ARG A 562 12.70 -1.24 -7.46
CA ARG A 562 13.69 -0.19 -7.25
C ARG A 562 15.00 -0.46 -7.94
N TYR A 563 15.69 0.62 -8.34
CA TYR A 563 17.10 0.65 -8.72
C TYR A 563 17.73 1.96 -8.22
N LEU A 564 18.99 1.86 -7.83
CA LEU A 564 19.70 2.94 -7.13
C LEU A 564 21.09 3.12 -7.71
N TYR A 565 21.55 4.34 -7.78
CA TYR A 565 22.90 4.71 -8.13
C TYR A 565 23.79 4.71 -6.86
N TYR A 566 24.96 4.12 -6.93
CA TYR A 566 25.92 4.04 -5.82
C TYR A 566 27.31 4.56 -6.24
N GLU A 567 27.38 5.78 -6.79
CA GLU A 567 28.63 6.37 -7.31
C GLU A 567 29.40 5.35 -8.17
N SER A 568 28.89 5.12 -9.37
CA SER A 568 29.37 4.09 -10.27
C SER A 568 30.55 4.57 -11.13
N SER A 569 30.80 3.92 -12.27
CA SER A 569 31.91 4.28 -13.17
C SER A 569 31.60 5.52 -14.05
N PRO A 570 32.59 6.17 -14.63
CA PRO A 570 32.42 7.20 -15.65
C PRO A 570 31.57 6.73 -16.83
N PHE A 571 31.69 5.44 -17.24
CA PHE A 571 30.84 4.87 -18.28
C PHE A 571 29.37 4.78 -17.87
N THR A 572 29.09 4.44 -16.60
CA THR A 572 27.70 4.53 -16.07
C THR A 572 27.19 5.96 -16.17
N ASN A 573 27.99 6.95 -15.77
CA ASN A 573 27.60 8.36 -15.83
C ASN A 573 27.27 8.79 -17.25
N LEU A 574 28.10 8.41 -18.22
CA LEU A 574 27.90 8.64 -19.66
C LEU A 574 26.57 8.06 -20.13
N MET A 575 26.36 6.75 -19.93
CA MET A 575 25.17 6.03 -20.40
C MET A 575 23.89 6.47 -19.70
N CYS A 576 23.97 6.94 -18.47
CA CYS A 576 22.83 7.49 -17.74
C CYS A 576 22.57 8.98 -18.04
N GLY A 577 23.41 9.68 -18.79
CA GLY A 577 23.35 11.12 -19.02
C GLY A 577 23.48 11.92 -17.72
N LEU A 578 24.37 11.48 -16.82
CA LEU A 578 24.62 12.09 -15.52
C LEU A 578 25.67 13.19 -15.65
N GLU A 579 25.28 14.43 -15.41
CA GLU A 579 26.18 15.59 -15.47
C GLU A 579 26.68 16.01 -14.10
N TYR A 580 25.84 15.93 -13.07
CA TYR A 580 26.20 16.39 -11.74
C TYR A 580 25.98 15.31 -10.68
N LEU A 581 26.87 15.30 -9.68
CA LEU A 581 26.80 14.45 -8.50
C LEU A 581 26.73 15.33 -7.24
N ILE A 582 25.85 15.02 -6.32
CA ILE A 582 25.77 15.62 -5.00
C ILE A 582 26.43 14.67 -4.01
N ASP A 583 27.57 15.07 -3.46
CA ASP A 583 28.24 14.37 -2.37
C ASP A 583 27.96 15.08 -1.04
N ARG A 584 27.41 14.34 -0.06
CA ARG A 584 27.07 14.88 1.27
C ARG A 584 28.18 14.70 2.29
N ASP A 585 29.19 13.92 1.96
CA ASP A 585 30.30 13.61 2.86
C ASP A 585 31.49 14.58 2.68
N GLY A 586 31.41 15.49 1.72
CA GLY A 586 32.45 16.46 1.40
C GLY A 586 33.68 15.84 0.70
N GLN A 587 33.50 14.71 0.01
CA GLN A 587 34.58 13.95 -0.59
C GLN A 587 34.45 13.83 -2.10
N GLN A 588 35.40 14.32 -2.83
CA GLN A 588 35.60 14.04 -4.25
C GLN A 588 36.49 12.80 -4.41
N ARG A 589 35.88 11.62 -4.63
CA ARG A 589 36.63 10.34 -4.74
C ARG A 589 37.20 10.13 -6.14
N ASP A 590 36.40 10.45 -7.17
CA ASP A 590 36.86 10.43 -8.57
C ASP A 590 37.37 11.83 -8.95
N THR A 591 38.69 11.99 -8.90
CA THR A 591 39.37 13.23 -9.29
C THR A 591 39.78 13.26 -10.78
N SER A 592 39.67 12.10 -11.45
CA SER A 592 39.98 12.00 -12.88
C SER A 592 38.86 12.52 -13.77
N TYR A 593 37.59 12.17 -13.41
CA TYR A 593 36.41 12.47 -14.23
C TYR A 593 35.43 13.43 -13.60
N THR A 594 35.67 13.92 -12.36
CA THR A 594 34.82 14.91 -11.72
C THR A 594 35.57 16.18 -11.33
N THR A 595 34.86 17.30 -11.29
CA THR A 595 35.37 18.59 -10.79
C THR A 595 34.36 19.21 -9.86
N VAL A 596 34.81 19.91 -8.79
CA VAL A 596 33.92 20.63 -7.88
C VAL A 596 33.34 21.84 -8.58
N ALA A 597 32.00 21.84 -8.75
CA ALA A 597 31.26 22.93 -9.37
C ALA A 597 30.71 23.93 -8.34
N ALA A 598 30.28 23.44 -7.15
CA ALA A 598 29.79 24.26 -6.05
C ALA A 598 29.94 23.52 -4.71
N GLN A 599 29.91 24.27 -3.60
CA GLN A 599 29.95 23.74 -2.25
C GLN A 599 29.07 24.57 -1.31
N SER A 600 28.33 23.89 -0.41
CA SER A 600 27.64 24.49 0.73
C SER A 600 27.77 23.59 1.94
N GLY A 601 28.31 24.10 3.03
CA GLY A 601 28.66 23.26 4.19
C GLY A 601 29.57 22.10 3.78
N ASN A 602 29.18 20.87 4.13
CA ASN A 602 29.85 19.65 3.67
C ASN A 602 29.35 19.13 2.32
N VAL A 603 28.30 19.71 1.75
CA VAL A 603 27.73 19.23 0.50
C VAL A 603 28.52 19.78 -0.69
N LEU A 604 29.03 18.88 -1.53
CA LEU A 604 29.69 19.21 -2.78
C LEU A 604 28.77 18.94 -3.96
N LEU A 605 28.80 19.82 -4.97
CA LEU A 605 28.29 19.55 -6.30
C LEU A 605 29.46 19.26 -7.21
N LEU A 606 29.56 18.03 -7.71
CA LEU A 606 30.62 17.57 -8.59
C LEU A 606 30.07 17.53 -10.03
N ARG A 607 30.82 18.07 -11.01
CA ARG A 607 30.49 17.97 -12.43
C ARG A 607 31.29 16.86 -13.08
N SER A 608 30.60 15.94 -13.77
CA SER A 608 31.22 14.85 -14.54
C SER A 608 31.72 15.32 -15.89
N ARG A 609 32.95 14.94 -16.25
CA ARG A 609 33.50 15.12 -17.61
C ARG A 609 32.95 14.06 -18.59
N ALA A 610 32.53 12.90 -18.07
CA ALA A 610 31.91 11.80 -18.81
C ALA A 610 30.43 12.06 -19.05
N TYR A 611 30.10 13.15 -19.75
CA TYR A 611 28.72 13.55 -20.05
C TYR A 611 28.60 14.01 -21.49
N LEU A 612 27.68 13.41 -22.25
CA LEU A 612 27.38 13.70 -23.65
C LEU A 612 25.90 14.02 -23.89
N GLY A 613 25.23 14.71 -22.93
CA GLY A 613 23.81 15.03 -23.02
C GLY A 613 22.91 13.84 -22.73
N LEU A 614 21.69 13.90 -23.25
CA LEU A 614 20.67 12.84 -23.07
C LEU A 614 20.73 11.77 -24.15
N GLY A 615 21.50 11.99 -25.22
CA GLY A 615 21.62 11.04 -26.32
C GLY A 615 22.79 11.35 -27.26
N PHE A 616 23.21 10.34 -27.98
CA PHE A 616 24.30 10.39 -28.96
C PHE A 616 24.15 9.25 -30.00
N VAL A 617 24.94 9.26 -31.07
CA VAL A 617 25.00 8.15 -32.02
C VAL A 617 26.17 7.25 -31.63
N ALA A 618 25.89 5.97 -31.45
CA ALA A 618 26.86 4.92 -31.14
C ALA A 618 27.00 3.96 -32.31
N ASP A 619 27.99 3.07 -32.23
CA ASP A 619 28.15 1.99 -33.21
C ASP A 619 26.86 1.13 -33.30
N PRO A 620 26.45 0.70 -34.52
CA PRO A 620 25.23 -0.09 -34.70
C PRO A 620 25.19 -1.39 -33.90
N ALA A 621 26.32 -1.98 -33.54
CA ALA A 621 26.43 -3.20 -32.76
C ALA A 621 25.76 -3.08 -31.39
N LEU A 622 25.75 -1.89 -30.78
CA LEU A 622 25.09 -1.64 -29.49
C LEU A 622 23.62 -2.01 -29.52
N GLY A 623 22.93 -1.91 -30.65
CA GLY A 623 21.51 -2.28 -30.80
C GLY A 623 21.25 -3.77 -30.58
N SER A 624 22.26 -4.63 -30.65
CA SER A 624 22.15 -6.06 -30.37
C SER A 624 22.50 -6.44 -28.93
N PHE A 625 22.88 -5.49 -28.07
CA PHE A 625 23.21 -5.76 -26.68
C PHE A 625 22.01 -6.32 -25.92
N VAL A 626 22.23 -7.41 -25.15
CA VAL A 626 21.26 -8.09 -24.33
C VAL A 626 21.79 -8.24 -22.91
N ALA A 627 21.08 -7.68 -21.95
CA ALA A 627 21.37 -7.86 -20.53
C ALA A 627 20.89 -9.24 -20.06
N GLU A 628 21.82 -10.11 -19.62
CA GLU A 628 21.52 -11.46 -19.14
C GLU A 628 21.42 -11.50 -17.62
N GLN A 629 20.37 -12.15 -17.09
CA GLN A 629 20.10 -12.17 -15.64
C GLN A 629 20.93 -13.22 -14.88
N ASN A 630 21.32 -14.33 -15.53
CA ASN A 630 21.86 -15.51 -14.84
C ASN A 630 23.39 -15.51 -14.71
N VAL A 631 24.12 -14.76 -15.50
CA VAL A 631 25.58 -14.69 -15.51
C VAL A 631 26.02 -13.23 -15.28
N TYR A 632 25.53 -12.65 -14.21
CA TYR A 632 25.66 -11.23 -13.99
C TYR A 632 27.00 -10.86 -13.36
N ASN A 633 27.85 -10.17 -14.10
CA ASN A 633 29.02 -9.41 -13.61
C ASN A 633 29.00 -8.00 -14.24
N PRO A 634 28.70 -6.92 -13.48
CA PRO A 634 28.54 -5.58 -14.04
C PRO A 634 29.81 -5.03 -14.72
N ILE A 635 31.00 -5.42 -14.29
CA ILE A 635 32.27 -4.99 -14.96
C ILE A 635 32.33 -5.56 -16.38
N LYS A 636 32.09 -6.87 -16.53
CA LYS A 636 32.09 -7.53 -17.83
C LYS A 636 30.98 -7.04 -18.75
N GLU A 637 29.79 -6.79 -18.21
CA GLU A 637 28.70 -6.25 -19.01
C GLU A 637 28.98 -4.83 -19.48
N GLN A 638 29.65 -4.02 -18.66
CA GLN A 638 30.08 -2.68 -19.08
C GLN A 638 31.19 -2.74 -20.14
N GLU A 639 32.14 -3.64 -20.04
CA GLU A 639 33.16 -3.84 -21.07
C GLU A 639 32.52 -4.19 -22.43
N GLU A 640 31.57 -5.14 -22.43
CA GLU A 640 30.89 -5.53 -23.66
C GLU A 640 30.04 -4.40 -24.22
N MET A 641 29.29 -3.69 -23.35
CA MET A 641 28.48 -2.54 -23.77
C MET A 641 29.34 -1.41 -24.32
N PHE A 642 30.48 -1.11 -23.67
CA PHE A 642 31.44 -0.11 -24.14
C PHE A 642 32.03 -0.48 -25.49
N ARG A 643 32.49 -1.74 -25.65
CA ARG A 643 33.01 -2.27 -26.92
C ARG A 643 31.98 -2.14 -28.04
N MET A 644 30.72 -2.54 -27.77
CA MET A 644 29.63 -2.44 -28.73
C MET A 644 29.22 -0.99 -29.04
N ALA A 645 29.35 -0.07 -28.09
CA ALA A 645 29.01 1.33 -28.29
C ALA A 645 30.05 2.10 -29.09
N THR A 646 31.33 1.75 -28.92
CA THR A 646 32.48 2.53 -29.47
C THR A 646 33.19 1.85 -30.64
N GLY A 647 32.96 0.53 -30.82
CA GLY A 647 33.74 -0.28 -31.80
C GLY A 647 35.19 -0.44 -31.40
N LEU A 648 35.60 -0.23 -30.15
CA LEU A 648 36.93 -0.47 -29.62
C LEU A 648 37.05 -1.88 -29.10
N ASP A 649 38.11 -2.62 -29.49
CA ASP A 649 38.36 -3.97 -28.96
C ASP A 649 39.28 -3.99 -27.73
N ASP A 650 39.89 -2.83 -27.39
CA ASP A 650 40.72 -2.71 -26.20
C ASP A 650 39.92 -2.79 -24.92
N ALA A 651 40.43 -3.47 -23.90
CA ALA A 651 39.77 -3.67 -22.62
C ALA A 651 39.60 -2.36 -21.86
N LEU A 652 38.35 -2.05 -21.47
CA LEU A 652 38.03 -0.89 -20.65
C LEU A 652 38.54 -1.04 -19.21
N TYR A 653 38.63 -2.26 -18.72
CA TYR A 653 39.01 -2.55 -17.33
C TYR A 653 40.14 -3.57 -17.29
N THR A 654 41.11 -3.33 -16.35
CA THR A 654 42.15 -4.28 -16.00
C THR A 654 41.83 -4.86 -14.61
N HIS A 655 41.46 -6.16 -14.54
CA HIS A 655 41.13 -6.82 -13.29
C HIS A 655 42.34 -6.99 -12.39
N LEU A 656 42.24 -6.59 -11.11
CA LEU A 656 43.30 -6.74 -10.14
C LEU A 656 43.21 -8.13 -9.48
N LYS A 657 44.35 -8.68 -9.11
CA LYS A 657 44.44 -9.88 -8.25
C LYS A 657 44.73 -9.41 -6.85
N TYR A 658 44.12 -10.10 -5.84
CA TYR A 658 44.41 -9.82 -4.47
C TYR A 658 45.87 -10.14 -4.12
N ASP A 659 46.45 -9.36 -3.21
CA ASP A 659 47.81 -9.56 -2.69
C ASP A 659 47.77 -10.28 -1.34
N THR A 660 46.88 -9.85 -0.45
CA THR A 660 46.73 -10.47 0.88
C THR A 660 45.29 -10.77 1.23
N LEU A 661 45.11 -11.89 1.96
CA LEU A 661 43.87 -12.29 2.61
C LEU A 661 44.12 -12.36 4.09
N GLU A 662 43.42 -11.58 4.87
CA GLU A 662 43.60 -11.55 6.34
C GLU A 662 42.26 -11.82 7.02
N ALA A 663 42.32 -12.69 8.06
CA ALA A 663 41.19 -13.03 8.89
C ALA A 663 41.71 -13.22 10.35
N PRO A 664 40.88 -12.98 11.38
CA PRO A 664 41.19 -13.33 12.77
C PRO A 664 41.47 -14.82 12.94
N GLU A 665 42.22 -15.21 14.01
CA GLU A 665 42.59 -16.62 14.29
C GLU A 665 41.38 -17.58 14.33
N ALA A 666 40.21 -17.10 14.71
CA ALA A 666 38.96 -17.87 14.77
C ALA A 666 38.25 -17.97 13.43
N CYS A 667 38.81 -17.44 12.35
CA CYS A 667 38.16 -17.33 11.06
C CYS A 667 39.08 -17.87 9.96
N ASP A 668 38.54 -18.70 9.07
CA ASP A 668 39.20 -19.18 7.87
C ASP A 668 38.68 -18.42 6.66
N LEU A 669 39.57 -17.77 5.89
CA LEU A 669 39.25 -17.07 4.64
C LEU A 669 40.11 -17.63 3.52
N ARG A 670 39.51 -18.14 2.47
CA ARG A 670 40.20 -18.75 1.33
C ARG A 670 39.65 -18.26 0.01
N ALA A 671 40.55 -18.02 -0.95
CA ALA A 671 40.13 -17.88 -2.33
C ALA A 671 39.58 -19.21 -2.87
N SER A 672 38.41 -19.16 -3.50
CA SER A 672 37.74 -20.29 -4.13
C SER A 672 37.72 -20.12 -5.63
N GLY A 673 38.17 -21.13 -6.38
CA GLY A 673 38.24 -21.08 -7.83
C GLY A 673 39.54 -20.47 -8.36
N THR A 674 39.68 -20.45 -9.69
CA THR A 674 40.89 -19.99 -10.41
C THR A 674 40.88 -18.49 -10.77
N SER A 675 39.71 -17.84 -10.65
CA SER A 675 39.52 -16.43 -11.09
C SER A 675 40.02 -15.38 -10.07
N GLY A 676 40.29 -15.77 -8.80
CA GLY A 676 40.68 -14.82 -7.75
C GLY A 676 39.58 -13.81 -7.37
N THR A 677 38.32 -14.06 -7.76
CA THR A 677 37.17 -13.19 -7.46
C THR A 677 36.13 -13.81 -6.56
N GLN A 678 36.35 -15.06 -6.11
CA GLN A 678 35.46 -15.78 -5.22
C GLN A 678 36.20 -16.18 -3.97
N TYR A 679 35.60 -15.95 -2.80
CA TYR A 679 36.17 -16.26 -1.50
C TYR A 679 35.15 -17.02 -0.68
N SER A 680 35.59 -18.04 0.08
CA SER A 680 34.80 -18.72 1.10
C SER A 680 35.35 -18.40 2.47
N TYR A 681 34.46 -18.26 3.43
CA TYR A 681 34.84 -18.04 4.80
C TYR A 681 34.02 -18.92 5.75
N SER A 682 34.64 -19.23 6.89
CA SER A 682 34.00 -19.92 7.99
C SER A 682 34.53 -19.34 9.31
N THR A 683 33.64 -18.99 10.22
CA THR A 683 33.98 -18.45 11.53
C THR A 683 33.69 -19.51 12.60
N GLN A 684 34.68 -19.80 13.48
CA GLN A 684 34.47 -20.64 14.67
C GLN A 684 34.11 -19.75 15.87
N ASP A 685 33.62 -20.36 16.96
CA ASP A 685 33.16 -19.66 18.17
C ASP A 685 34.14 -18.57 18.64
N ALA A 686 33.81 -17.33 18.43
CA ALA A 686 34.52 -16.17 18.95
C ALA A 686 33.49 -15.19 19.56
N ASP A 687 33.81 -14.54 20.63
CA ASP A 687 33.00 -13.47 21.24
C ASP A 687 33.18 -12.15 20.46
N GLY A 688 32.36 -11.89 19.49
CA GLY A 688 32.34 -10.62 18.76
C GLY A 688 32.17 -10.75 17.23
N GLN A 689 32.11 -9.63 16.52
CA GLN A 689 32.11 -9.59 15.06
C GLN A 689 33.55 -9.71 14.55
N SER A 690 33.82 -10.73 13.72
CA SER A 690 35.08 -10.86 13.02
C SER A 690 35.07 -10.01 11.74
N GLU A 691 36.20 -9.39 11.39
CA GLU A 691 36.38 -8.69 10.14
C GLU A 691 37.31 -9.48 9.20
N LEU A 692 36.90 -9.66 7.96
CA LEU A 692 37.70 -10.26 6.90
C LEU A 692 38.25 -9.14 6.02
N SER A 693 39.54 -9.19 5.69
CA SER A 693 40.21 -8.19 4.86
C SER A 693 40.77 -8.82 3.59
N ILE A 694 40.50 -8.17 2.45
CA ILE A 694 41.03 -8.53 1.14
C ILE A 694 41.77 -7.29 0.60
N SER A 695 43.06 -7.39 0.39
CA SER A 695 43.90 -6.26 -0.03
C SER A 695 44.46 -6.43 -1.44
N TYR A 696 44.59 -5.30 -2.11
CA TYR A 696 45.13 -5.15 -3.48
C TYR A 696 46.18 -4.05 -3.49
N VAL A 697 47.33 -4.29 -4.12
CA VAL A 697 48.32 -3.26 -4.42
C VAL A 697 48.01 -2.66 -5.78
N VAL A 698 47.89 -1.36 -5.86
CA VAL A 698 47.52 -0.63 -7.08
C VAL A 698 48.75 -0.56 -8.01
N PRO A 699 48.68 -1.08 -9.27
CA PRO A 699 49.85 -1.16 -10.12
C PRO A 699 50.26 0.17 -10.79
N GLN A 700 49.29 1.06 -11.06
CA GLN A 700 49.52 2.38 -11.67
C GLN A 700 48.49 3.40 -11.13
N ASP A 701 48.73 4.70 -11.41
CA ASP A 701 47.78 5.76 -11.06
C ASP A 701 46.48 5.61 -11.83
N GLY A 702 45.30 5.51 -11.16
CA GLY A 702 44.06 5.38 -11.88
C GLY A 702 42.82 5.27 -11.00
N LEU A 703 41.65 5.22 -11.64
CA LEU A 703 40.35 5.01 -11.00
C LEU A 703 40.11 3.53 -10.80
N LEU A 704 39.83 3.14 -9.55
CA LEU A 704 39.39 1.77 -9.23
C LEU A 704 37.90 1.67 -9.10
N VAL A 705 37.33 0.60 -9.66
CA VAL A 705 35.92 0.21 -9.52
C VAL A 705 35.85 -1.19 -8.93
N ALA A 706 34.74 -1.46 -8.28
CA ALA A 706 34.51 -2.79 -7.70
C ALA A 706 33.06 -3.23 -7.86
N THR A 707 32.89 -4.55 -7.87
CA THR A 707 31.59 -5.20 -7.70
C THR A 707 31.68 -6.28 -6.65
N THR A 708 30.70 -6.35 -5.75
CA THR A 708 30.69 -7.35 -4.68
C THR A 708 29.32 -7.93 -4.42
N LYS A 709 29.31 -9.14 -3.85
CA LYS A 709 28.15 -9.80 -3.26
C LYS A 709 28.60 -10.70 -2.13
N SER A 710 28.11 -10.45 -0.93
CA SER A 710 28.33 -11.31 0.25
C SER A 710 27.06 -12.09 0.58
N SER A 711 27.23 -13.34 1.05
CA SER A 711 26.13 -14.16 1.55
C SER A 711 25.76 -13.87 3.01
N GLY A 712 26.57 -13.14 3.74
CA GLY A 712 26.42 -12.78 5.16
C GLY A 712 26.05 -11.33 5.38
N ASN A 713 26.95 -10.58 6.03
CA ASN A 713 26.79 -9.16 6.25
C ASN A 713 27.06 -8.38 4.94
N TYR A 714 26.24 -7.33 4.71
CA TYR A 714 26.31 -6.51 3.50
C TYR A 714 27.15 -5.24 3.66
N ASP A 715 27.68 -4.97 4.86
CA ASP A 715 28.53 -3.82 5.11
C ASP A 715 29.93 -4.07 4.56
N LEU A 716 30.45 -3.12 3.82
CA LEU A 716 31.77 -3.11 3.22
C LEU A 716 32.46 -1.81 3.64
N THR A 717 33.64 -1.90 4.26
CA THR A 717 34.49 -0.74 4.53
C THR A 717 35.71 -0.77 3.62
N VAL A 718 36.06 0.37 3.03
CA VAL A 718 37.20 0.55 2.14
C VAL A 718 38.26 1.40 2.83
N TYR A 719 39.51 0.94 2.75
CA TYR A 719 40.69 1.63 3.31
C TYR A 719 41.71 1.89 2.20
N ARG A 720 42.45 3.00 2.32
CA ARG A 720 43.66 3.33 1.54
C ARG A 720 44.82 3.40 2.51
N ASN A 721 45.83 2.59 2.30
CA ASN A 721 47.04 2.56 3.12
C ASN A 721 46.75 2.51 4.66
N GLY A 722 45.67 1.80 5.04
CA GLY A 722 45.17 1.68 6.41
C GLY A 722 44.25 2.83 6.88
N GLU A 723 44.07 3.89 6.11
CA GLU A 723 43.16 4.97 6.43
C GLU A 723 41.77 4.66 5.82
N ARG A 724 40.75 4.77 6.65
CA ARG A 724 39.35 4.51 6.22
C ARG A 724 38.86 5.57 5.25
N LEU A 725 38.40 5.16 4.07
CA LEU A 725 37.76 6.03 3.08
C LEU A 725 36.26 6.15 3.30
N PHE A 726 35.52 5.01 3.28
CA PHE A 726 34.08 5.00 3.46
C PHE A 726 33.56 3.61 3.84
N THR A 727 32.31 3.54 4.29
CA THR A 727 31.56 2.29 4.48
C THR A 727 30.26 2.34 3.68
N ARG A 728 29.90 1.23 3.02
CA ARG A 728 28.67 1.09 2.24
C ARG A 728 27.98 -0.24 2.54
N ASN A 729 26.63 -0.22 2.56
CA ASN A 729 25.82 -1.42 2.69
C ASN A 729 25.36 -1.90 1.31
N ILE A 730 25.97 -2.98 0.79
CA ILE A 730 25.74 -3.48 -0.57
C ILE A 730 24.94 -4.78 -0.54
N LYS A 731 23.63 -4.69 -0.61
CA LYS A 731 22.69 -5.83 -0.55
C LYS A 731 22.54 -6.58 -1.86
N VAL A 732 22.82 -5.95 -2.98
CA VAL A 732 22.79 -6.56 -4.30
C VAL A 732 24.05 -6.17 -5.06
N ARG A 733 24.46 -7.04 -5.98
CA ARG A 733 25.61 -6.76 -6.83
C ARG A 733 25.33 -5.52 -7.69
N CYS A 734 26.23 -4.55 -7.61
CA CYS A 734 26.27 -3.34 -8.42
C CYS A 734 27.73 -2.97 -8.66
N LEU A 735 27.98 -2.05 -9.56
CA LEU A 735 29.31 -1.47 -9.74
C LEU A 735 29.39 -0.18 -8.92
N PHE A 736 30.49 0.01 -8.21
CA PHE A 736 30.75 1.23 -7.44
C PHE A 736 32.22 1.64 -7.55
N SER A 737 32.46 2.94 -7.51
CA SER A 737 33.79 3.51 -7.51
C SER A 737 34.43 3.35 -6.12
N LEU A 738 35.71 2.95 -6.10
CA LEU A 738 36.58 3.01 -4.91
C LEU A 738 37.27 4.36 -4.81
N GLY A 739 37.38 5.09 -5.93
CA GLY A 739 38.08 6.36 -6.07
C GLY A 739 39.39 6.25 -6.84
N CYS A 740 40.08 7.37 -7.00
CA CYS A 740 41.40 7.43 -7.66
C CYS A 740 42.53 7.10 -6.68
N PHE A 741 43.43 6.23 -7.08
CA PHE A 741 44.58 5.75 -6.29
C PHE A 741 45.90 6.01 -7.04
N LYS A 742 47.00 5.96 -6.29
CA LYS A 742 48.37 6.06 -6.82
C LYS A 742 49.02 4.69 -6.93
N ALA A 743 49.94 4.53 -7.87
CA ALA A 743 50.78 3.34 -7.94
C ALA A 743 51.46 3.05 -6.60
N GLY A 744 51.36 1.82 -6.13
CA GLY A 744 51.86 1.38 -4.83
C GLY A 744 50.90 1.61 -3.63
N ASP A 745 49.79 2.31 -3.79
CA ASP A 745 48.75 2.35 -2.75
C ASP A 745 48.20 0.94 -2.46
N THR A 746 47.86 0.67 -1.22
CA THR A 746 47.16 -0.55 -0.79
C THR A 746 45.69 -0.23 -0.55
N VAL A 747 44.81 -0.89 -1.31
CA VAL A 747 43.37 -0.82 -1.12
C VAL A 747 42.92 -2.05 -0.37
N THR A 748 42.32 -1.87 0.81
CA THR A 748 41.82 -2.96 1.64
C THR A 748 40.30 -2.86 1.75
N LEU A 749 39.59 -3.97 1.43
CA LEU A 749 38.16 -4.09 1.56
C LEU A 749 37.85 -5.04 2.72
N THR A 750 37.14 -4.55 3.75
CA THR A 750 36.80 -5.34 4.95
C THR A 750 35.32 -5.65 5.01
N TYR A 751 35.02 -6.86 5.45
CA TYR A 751 33.67 -7.39 5.63
C TYR A 751 33.48 -7.86 7.06
N PRO A 752 32.57 -7.26 7.86
CA PRO A 752 32.21 -7.80 9.16
C PRO A 752 31.38 -9.08 8.99
N VAL A 753 31.74 -10.15 9.68
CA VAL A 753 31.03 -11.43 9.68
C VAL A 753 30.64 -11.85 11.09
N ALA A 754 29.43 -12.39 11.22
CA ALA A 754 28.94 -12.86 12.51
C ALA A 754 29.52 -14.24 12.84
N GLU A 755 29.65 -14.51 14.15
CA GLU A 755 30.10 -15.80 14.67
C GLU A 755 29.33 -17.00 14.20
N GLY A 756 30.00 -18.16 14.12
CA GLY A 756 29.40 -19.44 13.77
C GLY A 756 28.77 -19.43 12.38
N LYS A 757 29.19 -18.54 11.46
CA LYS A 757 28.68 -18.42 10.10
C LYS A 757 29.68 -18.92 9.08
N GLU A 758 29.16 -19.61 8.10
CA GLU A 758 29.87 -19.92 6.84
C GLU A 758 29.24 -19.12 5.72
N GLY A 759 30.05 -18.76 4.74
CA GLY A 759 29.54 -18.01 3.59
C GLY A 759 30.54 -17.80 2.47
N THR A 760 30.10 -17.04 1.50
CA THR A 760 30.90 -16.69 0.33
C THR A 760 30.89 -15.20 0.07
N ILE A 761 32.02 -14.68 -0.40
CA ILE A 761 32.15 -13.32 -0.91
C ILE A 761 32.56 -13.45 -2.38
N SER A 762 31.83 -12.81 -3.26
CA SER A 762 32.25 -12.56 -4.63
C SER A 762 32.70 -11.10 -4.69
N LEU A 763 33.95 -10.85 -5.00
CA LEU A 763 34.54 -9.50 -5.10
C LEU A 763 35.40 -9.46 -6.36
N ASP A 764 35.14 -8.47 -7.20
CA ASP A 764 35.93 -8.20 -8.40
C ASP A 764 36.32 -6.72 -8.36
N VAL A 765 37.61 -6.45 -8.35
CA VAL A 765 38.23 -5.10 -8.36
C VAL A 765 38.95 -4.91 -9.67
N ALA A 766 38.69 -3.81 -10.33
CA ALA A 766 39.32 -3.50 -11.59
C ALA A 766 39.74 -2.03 -11.66
N GLU A 767 40.79 -1.77 -12.37
CA GLU A 767 41.31 -0.45 -12.74
C GLU A 767 40.72 -0.06 -14.08
N GLN A 768 40.19 1.15 -14.21
CA GLN A 768 39.73 1.70 -15.49
C GLN A 768 40.94 2.10 -16.35
N ASN A 769 40.91 1.69 -17.62
CA ASN A 769 41.87 2.16 -18.61
C ASN A 769 41.41 3.54 -19.14
N ASP A 770 41.94 4.61 -18.53
CA ASP A 770 41.56 5.98 -18.87
C ASP A 770 41.81 6.32 -20.34
N ALA A 771 42.91 5.79 -20.98
CA ALA A 771 43.20 6.06 -22.37
C ALA A 771 42.15 5.43 -23.30
N VAL A 772 41.72 4.21 -23.02
CA VAL A 772 40.66 3.53 -23.79
C VAL A 772 39.31 4.22 -23.59
N PHE A 773 39.02 4.60 -22.36
CA PHE A 773 37.79 5.33 -22.06
C PHE A 773 37.73 6.70 -22.74
N ASP A 774 38.81 7.47 -22.69
CA ASP A 774 38.89 8.80 -23.34
C ASP A 774 38.81 8.70 -24.88
N GLU A 775 39.37 7.67 -25.50
CA GLU A 775 39.21 7.40 -26.94
C GLU A 775 37.74 7.06 -27.27
N GLY A 776 37.08 6.19 -26.47
CA GLY A 776 35.68 5.86 -26.65
C GLY A 776 34.76 7.08 -26.46
N LEU A 777 35.02 7.89 -25.42
CA LEU A 777 34.32 9.14 -25.20
C LEU A 777 34.50 10.12 -26.37
N SER A 778 35.72 10.21 -26.91
CA SER A 778 35.99 11.03 -28.07
C SER A 778 35.21 10.59 -29.31
N ARG A 779 35.10 9.26 -29.54
CA ARG A 779 34.30 8.73 -30.67
C ARG A 779 32.83 9.07 -30.51
N LEU A 780 32.23 8.81 -29.35
CA LEU A 780 30.84 9.07 -29.09
C LEU A 780 30.50 10.58 -29.08
N SER A 781 31.47 11.44 -28.74
CA SER A 781 31.30 12.90 -28.74
C SER A 781 31.17 13.54 -30.12
N ARG A 782 31.47 12.78 -31.22
CA ARG A 782 31.36 13.28 -32.60
C ARG A 782 29.91 13.51 -33.03
N SER A 783 28.94 12.78 -32.42
CA SER A 783 27.56 12.79 -32.85
C SER A 783 26.60 12.85 -31.63
N VAL A 784 26.65 14.00 -30.93
CA VAL A 784 25.82 14.25 -29.71
C VAL A 784 24.49 14.90 -30.10
N TRP A 785 23.43 14.50 -29.45
CA TRP A 785 22.12 15.12 -29.59
C TRP A 785 22.06 16.45 -28.85
N ASN A 786 21.99 17.54 -29.60
CA ASN A 786 21.82 18.87 -29.06
C ASN A 786 20.34 19.19 -28.86
N VAL A 787 19.88 19.01 -27.64
CA VAL A 787 18.47 19.23 -27.24
C VAL A 787 18.21 20.73 -27.14
N THR A 788 17.24 21.22 -27.92
CA THR A 788 16.86 22.64 -28.00
C THR A 788 15.51 22.91 -27.32
N GLU A 789 14.62 21.92 -27.28
CA GLU A 789 13.36 21.99 -26.54
C GLU A 789 13.29 20.82 -25.56
N ASP A 790 13.02 21.12 -24.30
CA ASP A 790 13.04 20.15 -23.22
C ASP A 790 11.90 20.44 -22.23
N THR A 791 10.74 19.79 -22.46
CA THR A 791 9.57 19.84 -21.57
C THR A 791 9.36 18.46 -20.91
N ASP A 792 8.43 18.37 -19.96
CA ASP A 792 8.08 17.10 -19.31
C ASP A 792 7.71 15.99 -20.32
N THR A 793 7.08 16.34 -21.45
CA THR A 793 6.47 15.38 -22.40
C THR A 793 6.98 15.51 -23.82
N SER A 794 7.89 16.43 -24.08
CA SER A 794 8.47 16.66 -25.41
C SER A 794 9.95 16.98 -25.29
N LEU A 795 10.75 16.37 -26.12
CA LEU A 795 12.16 16.66 -26.31
C LEU A 795 12.39 16.83 -27.80
N SER A 796 13.06 17.89 -28.23
CA SER A 796 13.42 18.16 -29.61
C SER A 796 14.84 18.68 -29.70
N GLY A 797 15.55 18.32 -30.72
CA GLY A 797 16.94 18.77 -30.95
C GLY A 797 17.53 18.22 -32.24
N THR A 798 18.77 18.59 -32.52
CA THR A 798 19.49 18.17 -33.73
C THR A 798 20.67 17.28 -33.37
N VAL A 799 21.00 16.37 -34.26
CA VAL A 799 22.20 15.52 -34.20
C VAL A 799 22.86 15.52 -35.56
N ASP A 800 24.17 15.66 -35.61
CA ASP A 800 24.98 15.46 -36.81
C ASP A 800 25.64 14.10 -36.71
N ALA A 801 25.07 13.10 -37.36
CA ALA A 801 25.57 11.74 -37.36
C ALA A 801 26.76 11.61 -38.34
N ALA A 802 27.95 11.41 -37.82
CA ALA A 802 29.14 11.29 -38.60
C ALA A 802 29.14 10.05 -39.54
N GLU A 803 28.50 8.97 -39.11
CA GLU A 803 28.36 7.67 -39.77
C GLU A 803 26.98 7.06 -39.45
N ASP A 804 26.58 6.03 -40.24
CA ASP A 804 25.40 5.24 -39.90
C ASP A 804 25.57 4.58 -38.50
N GLY A 805 24.59 4.74 -37.59
CA GLY A 805 24.76 4.25 -36.24
C GLY A 805 23.44 3.96 -35.53
N LEU A 806 23.55 3.69 -34.23
CA LEU A 806 22.43 3.60 -33.33
C LEU A 806 22.28 4.93 -32.59
N PHE A 807 21.17 5.65 -32.80
CA PHE A 807 20.81 6.75 -31.92
C PHE A 807 20.39 6.18 -30.58
N TYR A 808 21.19 6.44 -29.56
CA TYR A 808 20.98 6.02 -28.18
C TYR A 808 20.50 7.20 -27.35
N THR A 809 19.55 6.93 -26.45
CA THR A 809 19.18 7.88 -25.40
C THR A 809 19.23 7.22 -24.03
N SER A 810 19.52 8.02 -23.00
CA SER A 810 19.43 7.60 -21.59
C SER A 810 18.00 7.62 -21.04
N ILE A 811 16.96 7.62 -21.89
CA ILE A 811 15.55 7.73 -21.50
C ILE A 811 14.93 6.33 -21.49
N PRO A 812 14.42 5.83 -20.35
CA PRO A 812 13.71 4.54 -20.29
C PRO A 812 12.54 4.50 -21.26
N TYR A 813 12.45 3.39 -22.00
CA TYR A 813 11.35 3.20 -22.94
C TYR A 813 10.05 2.83 -22.21
N GLU A 814 9.00 3.56 -22.52
CA GLU A 814 7.62 3.27 -22.14
C GLU A 814 6.68 3.39 -23.36
N ASN A 815 5.58 2.63 -23.36
CA ASN A 815 4.62 2.56 -24.48
C ASN A 815 3.97 3.92 -24.84
N GLY A 816 4.22 4.97 -24.08
CA GLY A 816 3.73 6.33 -24.34
C GLY A 816 4.65 7.16 -25.24
N TRP A 817 5.89 6.74 -25.42
CA TRP A 817 6.86 7.46 -26.24
C TRP A 817 6.67 7.21 -27.74
N ARG A 818 6.84 8.25 -28.53
CA ARG A 818 6.95 8.24 -29.99
C ARG A 818 8.18 9.02 -30.39
N ALA A 819 8.94 8.51 -31.37
CA ALA A 819 10.12 9.14 -31.90
C ALA A 819 9.88 9.57 -33.35
N TYR A 820 10.38 10.73 -33.71
CA TYR A 820 10.34 11.28 -35.07
C TYR A 820 11.75 11.68 -35.46
N VAL A 821 12.12 11.33 -36.69
CA VAL A 821 13.36 11.76 -37.38
C VAL A 821 12.93 12.57 -38.58
N ASP A 822 13.32 13.84 -38.64
CA ASP A 822 12.98 14.78 -39.70
C ASP A 822 11.46 14.86 -39.98
N GLY A 823 10.69 14.76 -38.90
CA GLY A 823 9.22 14.78 -38.91
C GLY A 823 8.54 13.46 -39.29
N VAL A 824 9.30 12.40 -39.58
CA VAL A 824 8.76 11.05 -39.89
C VAL A 824 8.83 10.18 -38.66
N GLU A 825 7.71 9.55 -38.30
CA GLU A 825 7.64 8.65 -37.12
C GLU A 825 8.50 7.40 -37.35
N VAL A 826 9.41 7.11 -36.40
CA VAL A 826 10.26 5.92 -36.39
C VAL A 826 9.64 4.91 -35.39
N PRO A 827 9.45 3.64 -35.80
CA PRO A 827 8.92 2.63 -34.91
C PRO A 827 9.90 2.31 -33.78
N LEU A 828 9.47 2.48 -32.52
CA LEU A 828 10.18 2.00 -31.36
C LEU A 828 9.79 0.53 -31.13
N ALA A 829 10.71 -0.39 -31.41
CA ALA A 829 10.45 -1.81 -31.30
C ALA A 829 10.53 -2.26 -29.84
N GLN A 830 9.47 -2.90 -29.35
CA GLN A 830 9.47 -3.60 -28.07
C GLN A 830 9.13 -5.06 -28.34
N THR A 831 10.10 -5.97 -28.15
CA THR A 831 9.97 -7.39 -28.47
C THR A 831 9.84 -8.27 -27.22
N ALA A 832 10.34 -7.82 -26.07
CA ALA A 832 10.36 -8.61 -24.83
C ALA A 832 9.11 -8.45 -23.98
N SER A 833 8.59 -9.55 -23.43
CA SER A 833 7.56 -9.53 -22.38
C SER A 833 8.12 -8.95 -21.05
N ALA A 834 7.24 -8.42 -20.21
CA ALA A 834 7.59 -7.99 -18.84
C ALA A 834 8.11 -9.16 -17.96
N SER A 835 7.82 -10.41 -18.32
CA SER A 835 8.32 -11.62 -17.66
C SER A 835 9.66 -12.11 -18.19
N SER A 836 10.17 -11.57 -19.32
CA SER A 836 11.45 -12.01 -19.90
C SER A 836 12.60 -11.77 -18.94
N GLU A 837 13.46 -12.78 -18.76
CA GLU A 837 14.66 -12.68 -17.92
C GLU A 837 15.77 -11.90 -18.63
N SER A 838 15.92 -12.03 -19.97
CA SER A 838 16.84 -11.27 -20.78
C SER A 838 16.17 -10.03 -21.35
N VAL A 839 16.85 -8.88 -21.34
CA VAL A 839 16.33 -7.60 -21.80
C VAL A 839 17.28 -6.99 -22.82
N ARG A 840 16.80 -6.72 -24.03
CA ARG A 840 17.55 -5.98 -25.04
C ARG A 840 17.64 -4.50 -24.67
N LEU A 841 18.72 -3.84 -25.06
CA LEU A 841 18.90 -2.40 -24.88
C LEU A 841 17.70 -1.61 -25.43
N THR A 842 17.22 -1.93 -26.63
CA THR A 842 16.09 -1.27 -27.30
C THR A 842 14.73 -1.52 -26.62
N ASP A 843 14.61 -2.54 -25.78
CA ASP A 843 13.43 -2.78 -24.93
C ASP A 843 13.48 -1.98 -23.61
N ALA A 844 14.67 -1.53 -23.22
CA ALA A 844 14.93 -0.83 -21.95
C ALA A 844 14.97 0.68 -22.10
N VAL A 845 15.61 1.18 -23.15
CA VAL A 845 15.78 2.62 -23.44
C VAL A 845 15.31 2.95 -24.85
N ILE A 846 15.06 4.23 -25.12
CA ILE A 846 14.74 4.70 -26.46
C ILE A 846 16.02 4.69 -27.28
N ALA A 847 16.10 3.78 -28.24
CA ALA A 847 17.20 3.71 -29.22
C ALA A 847 16.68 3.17 -30.55
N PHE A 848 17.20 3.69 -31.66
CA PHE A 848 16.82 3.30 -33.02
C PHE A 848 17.94 3.58 -34.02
N PRO A 849 18.02 2.84 -35.15
CA PRO A 849 19.01 3.11 -36.20
C PRO A 849 18.84 4.52 -36.76
N LEU A 850 19.97 5.18 -37.02
CA LEU A 850 20.05 6.50 -37.65
C LEU A 850 21.10 6.49 -38.76
N THR A 851 20.79 7.07 -39.91
CA THR A 851 21.74 7.22 -41.03
C THR A 851 22.71 8.37 -40.78
N ALA A 852 23.84 8.37 -41.50
CA ALA A 852 24.77 9.50 -41.51
C ALA A 852 24.10 10.77 -42.05
N GLY A 853 24.45 11.92 -41.44
CA GLY A 853 23.94 13.23 -41.82
C GLY A 853 23.34 14.03 -40.67
N GLN A 854 22.83 15.22 -41.00
CA GLN A 854 22.19 16.07 -40.03
C GLN A 854 20.69 15.73 -39.91
N HIS A 855 20.25 15.41 -38.68
CA HIS A 855 18.86 15.03 -38.40
C HIS A 855 18.26 15.88 -37.29
N THR A 856 16.94 16.11 -37.41
CA THR A 856 16.13 16.64 -36.30
C THR A 856 15.39 15.49 -35.62
N ILE A 857 15.70 15.27 -34.36
CA ILE A 857 15.08 14.22 -33.54
C ILE A 857 14.04 14.85 -32.62
N GLU A 858 12.83 14.27 -32.60
CA GLU A 858 11.76 14.67 -31.68
C GLU A 858 11.19 13.45 -30.95
N LEU A 859 11.12 13.53 -29.65
CA LEU A 859 10.50 12.54 -28.78
C LEU A 859 9.26 13.15 -28.13
N ARG A 860 8.10 12.51 -28.27
CA ARG A 860 6.82 12.94 -27.67
C ARG A 860 6.25 11.85 -26.79
N TYR A 861 5.87 12.21 -25.58
CA TYR A 861 5.20 11.30 -24.64
C TYR A 861 3.72 11.62 -24.53
N THR A 862 2.87 10.60 -24.64
CA THR A 862 1.47 10.67 -24.31
C THR A 862 1.10 9.45 -23.50
N ALA A 863 0.59 9.63 -22.28
CA ALA A 863 0.23 8.51 -21.43
C ALA A 863 -0.81 7.60 -22.10
N PRO A 864 -0.51 6.29 -22.25
CA PRO A 864 -1.41 5.35 -22.91
C PRO A 864 -2.77 5.31 -22.22
N GLY A 865 -3.86 5.31 -23.01
CA GLY A 865 -5.21 5.26 -22.49
C GLY A 865 -5.77 6.59 -21.94
N LEU A 866 -4.97 7.66 -21.81
CA LEU A 866 -5.43 8.95 -21.25
C LEU A 866 -6.57 9.57 -22.06
N LYS A 867 -6.43 9.68 -23.39
CA LYS A 867 -7.46 10.26 -24.27
C LYS A 867 -8.76 9.48 -24.18
N THR A 868 -8.69 8.16 -24.31
CA THR A 868 -9.87 7.27 -24.23
C THR A 868 -10.50 7.33 -22.83
N GLY A 869 -9.70 7.32 -21.77
CA GLY A 869 -10.14 7.46 -20.39
C GLY A 869 -10.84 8.78 -20.14
N ALA A 870 -10.31 9.89 -20.67
CA ALA A 870 -10.91 11.21 -20.52
C ALA A 870 -12.28 11.30 -21.22
N ILE A 871 -12.42 10.72 -22.41
CA ILE A 871 -13.70 10.65 -23.13
C ILE A 871 -14.73 9.85 -22.32
N ILE A 872 -14.36 8.64 -21.85
CA ILE A 872 -15.25 7.79 -21.05
C ILE A 872 -15.64 8.51 -19.75
N SER A 873 -14.71 9.17 -19.08
CA SER A 873 -14.99 9.92 -17.85
C SER A 873 -15.92 11.10 -18.12
N GLY A 874 -15.69 11.85 -19.19
CA GLY A 874 -16.55 12.97 -19.58
C GLY A 874 -17.97 12.54 -19.91
N VAL A 875 -18.14 11.48 -20.68
CA VAL A 875 -19.45 10.90 -21.03
C VAL A 875 -20.15 10.38 -19.77
N SER A 876 -19.44 9.64 -18.91
CA SER A 876 -20.02 9.09 -17.67
C SER A 876 -20.43 10.18 -16.68
N LEU A 877 -19.64 11.23 -16.55
CA LEU A 877 -19.97 12.41 -15.75
C LEU A 877 -21.18 13.16 -16.31
N GLY A 878 -21.21 13.38 -17.63
CA GLY A 878 -22.35 14.00 -18.33
C GLY A 878 -23.64 13.22 -18.11
N LEU A 879 -23.60 11.90 -18.28
CA LEU A 879 -24.75 11.02 -18.02
C LEU A 879 -25.17 11.04 -16.53
N PHE A 880 -24.21 11.03 -15.61
CA PHE A 880 -24.50 11.16 -14.18
C PHE A 880 -25.19 12.48 -13.86
N VAL A 881 -24.69 13.60 -14.37
CA VAL A 881 -25.28 14.94 -14.16
C VAL A 881 -26.68 15.00 -14.78
N LEU A 882 -26.86 14.50 -16.01
CA LEU A 882 -28.16 14.41 -16.67
C LEU A 882 -29.16 13.61 -15.84
N LEU A 883 -28.80 12.42 -15.39
CA LEU A 883 -29.65 11.60 -14.51
C LEU A 883 -29.93 12.32 -13.17
N ALA A 884 -28.95 13.02 -12.61
CA ALA A 884 -29.11 13.78 -11.38
C ALA A 884 -30.07 14.96 -11.52
N LEU A 885 -30.14 15.58 -12.69
CA LEU A 885 -31.08 16.64 -13.02
C LEU A 885 -32.50 16.08 -13.30
N LEU A 886 -32.60 15.07 -14.19
CA LEU A 886 -33.87 14.45 -14.54
C LEU A 886 -34.58 13.78 -13.36
N LEU A 887 -33.79 13.12 -12.49
CA LEU A 887 -34.29 12.40 -11.32
C LEU A 887 -34.12 13.21 -10.03
N ARG A 888 -34.15 14.55 -10.08
CA ARG A 888 -33.87 15.42 -8.93
C ARG A 888 -34.68 15.08 -7.69
N ARG A 889 -35.96 14.68 -7.86
CA ARG A 889 -36.89 14.29 -6.79
C ARG A 889 -37.49 12.88 -6.97
N ARG A 890 -37.10 12.14 -8.02
CA ARG A 890 -37.63 10.80 -8.34
C ARG A 890 -36.58 9.74 -8.04
N PRO A 891 -37.00 8.57 -7.52
CA PRO A 891 -36.06 7.44 -7.33
C PRO A 891 -35.71 6.79 -8.69
N LEU A 892 -34.48 6.34 -8.84
CA LEU A 892 -34.01 5.55 -9.99
C LEU A 892 -34.76 4.20 -10.01
N PHE A 893 -35.53 3.92 -11.03
CA PHE A 893 -36.40 2.73 -11.19
C PHE A 893 -37.40 2.48 -10.03
N GLY A 894 -37.90 3.56 -9.37
CA GLY A 894 -38.86 3.50 -8.25
C GLY A 894 -38.19 3.16 -6.91
N GLY A 895 -38.75 3.57 -5.77
CA GLY A 895 -38.31 3.26 -4.41
C GLY A 895 -39.20 2.22 -3.72
N GLU A 896 -38.79 1.79 -2.51
CA GLU A 896 -39.70 1.08 -1.61
C GLU A 896 -40.71 2.10 -1.03
N ALA A 897 -42.00 1.72 -0.94
CA ALA A 897 -43.06 2.65 -0.56
C ALA A 897 -42.95 3.08 0.91
N ASP A 898 -42.53 2.19 1.80
CA ASP A 898 -42.46 2.42 3.24
C ASP A 898 -41.03 2.32 3.79
N VAL A 899 -40.30 3.44 3.77
CA VAL A 899 -39.01 3.54 4.43
C VAL A 899 -39.21 4.15 5.83
N PRO A 900 -38.96 3.42 6.92
CA PRO A 900 -39.17 3.94 8.27
C PRO A 900 -38.28 5.19 8.53
N PRO A 901 -38.76 6.16 9.30
CA PRO A 901 -38.00 7.33 9.69
C PRO A 901 -36.77 6.95 10.51
N VAL A 902 -35.80 7.85 10.62
CA VAL A 902 -34.66 7.67 11.54
C VAL A 902 -35.15 7.87 12.97
N THR A 903 -34.97 6.85 13.82
CA THR A 903 -35.31 6.91 15.25
C THR A 903 -34.25 7.73 15.99
N GLU A 904 -34.69 8.75 16.74
CA GLU A 904 -33.81 9.51 17.64
C GLU A 904 -33.65 8.74 18.96
N PHE A 905 -32.48 8.85 19.58
CA PHE A 905 -32.20 8.23 20.86
C PHE A 905 -33.01 8.93 21.97
N ALA A 906 -33.71 8.15 22.74
CA ALA A 906 -34.34 8.56 23.99
C ALA A 906 -33.96 7.58 25.09
N LEU A 907 -33.60 8.09 26.26
CA LEU A 907 -33.48 7.25 27.46
C LEU A 907 -34.86 6.78 27.88
N LEU A 908 -34.93 5.53 28.35
CA LEU A 908 -36.13 5.02 28.98
C LEU A 908 -36.46 5.88 30.22
N PRO A 909 -37.74 6.19 30.51
CA PRO A 909 -38.14 6.89 31.72
C PRO A 909 -37.73 6.08 32.95
N ASP A 910 -37.57 6.78 34.10
CA ASP A 910 -37.15 6.13 35.35
C ASP A 910 -38.18 5.10 35.87
N SER A 911 -39.47 5.28 35.52
CA SER A 911 -40.53 4.27 35.65
C SER A 911 -41.25 4.14 34.32
N LEU A 912 -41.72 2.96 33.97
CA LEU A 912 -42.76 2.84 32.97
C LEU A 912 -43.93 3.71 33.47
N PRO A 913 -44.60 4.52 32.60
CA PRO A 913 -45.88 5.08 33.02
C PRO A 913 -46.70 3.91 33.58
N GLU A 914 -47.20 4.04 34.80
CA GLU A 914 -48.22 3.11 35.30
C GLU A 914 -49.19 2.93 34.15
N ALA A 915 -49.50 1.68 33.84
CA ALA A 915 -50.56 1.38 32.90
C ALA A 915 -51.76 2.28 33.27
N PRO A 916 -52.39 2.99 32.31
CA PRO A 916 -53.51 3.86 32.63
C PRO A 916 -54.36 3.10 33.61
N ALA A 917 -54.60 3.66 34.80
CA ALA A 917 -55.45 3.04 35.83
C ALA A 917 -56.69 2.53 35.11
N GLU A 918 -56.93 1.23 35.18
CA GLU A 918 -58.09 0.62 34.62
C GLU A 918 -59.28 1.52 34.96
N ALA A 919 -59.88 2.08 33.92
CA ALA A 919 -61.08 2.83 34.07
C ALA A 919 -61.99 1.91 34.91
N LYS A 920 -62.36 2.34 36.15
CA LYS A 920 -63.31 1.62 36.95
C LYS A 920 -64.55 1.37 36.13
N THR A 921 -64.71 0.14 35.66
CA THR A 921 -65.94 -0.36 35.12
C THR A 921 -67.04 -0.14 36.15
N PRO A 922 -68.20 0.38 35.81
CA PRO A 922 -69.29 0.44 36.74
C PRO A 922 -69.59 -1.00 37.21
N GLU A 923 -69.57 -1.22 38.54
CA GLU A 923 -70.16 -2.39 39.16
C GLU A 923 -71.62 -2.43 38.75
N ASN A 924 -71.96 -3.41 37.93
CA ASN A 924 -73.21 -4.04 37.62
C ASN A 924 -73.42 -4.41 36.17
N ALA A 925 -72.68 -5.47 35.72
CA ALA A 925 -73.14 -6.39 34.70
C ALA A 925 -72.69 -7.78 35.20
N GLU A 926 -73.65 -8.59 35.63
CA GLU A 926 -73.43 -10.00 35.90
C GLU A 926 -72.86 -10.67 34.67
N ASP A 927 -71.65 -11.16 34.81
CA ASP A 927 -70.96 -11.97 33.79
C ASP A 927 -71.56 -13.39 33.86
N THR A 928 -72.62 -13.62 33.05
CA THR A 928 -73.25 -14.93 32.90
C THR A 928 -72.59 -15.69 31.77
N THR A 929 -71.34 -16.05 31.96
CA THR A 929 -70.67 -17.08 31.09
C THR A 929 -71.36 -18.45 31.51
N PRO A 930 -71.77 -19.23 30.52
CA PRO A 930 -72.35 -20.56 30.80
C PRO A 930 -71.34 -21.50 31.42
N GLU A 931 -71.78 -22.44 32.28
CA GLU A 931 -70.90 -23.46 32.87
C GLU A 931 -70.31 -24.37 31.75
N PRO A 932 -69.11 -24.99 31.97
CA PRO A 932 -68.40 -25.73 30.97
C PRO A 932 -69.15 -26.86 30.27
N ASP A 933 -70.22 -27.36 30.86
CA ASP A 933 -70.98 -28.49 30.32
C ASP A 933 -72.36 -28.11 29.65
N ASP A 934 -72.68 -26.82 29.56
CA ASP A 934 -73.89 -26.32 28.88
C ASP A 934 -73.66 -25.91 27.45
N LEU A 935 -73.72 -26.90 26.57
CA LEU A 935 -73.50 -26.73 25.11
C LEU A 935 -74.53 -25.80 24.46
N ASP A 936 -75.77 -25.68 25.00
CA ASP A 936 -76.82 -24.83 24.41
C ASP A 936 -76.63 -23.38 24.91
N GLY A 937 -76.20 -23.19 26.14
CA GLY A 937 -75.85 -21.90 26.72
C GLY A 937 -74.62 -21.25 26.02
N TRP A 938 -73.63 -22.07 25.65
CA TRP A 938 -72.44 -21.61 24.82
C TRP A 938 -72.82 -21.22 23.41
N ARG A 939 -73.72 -21.89 22.73
CA ARG A 939 -74.19 -21.50 21.39
C ARG A 939 -74.89 -20.14 21.44
N GLN A 940 -75.81 -19.93 22.47
CA GLN A 940 -76.52 -18.68 22.60
C GLN A 940 -75.63 -17.50 22.99
N TRP A 941 -74.58 -17.76 23.77
CA TRP A 941 -73.55 -16.77 24.13
C TRP A 941 -72.69 -16.37 22.88
N LEU A 942 -72.27 -17.35 22.04
CA LEU A 942 -71.55 -17.11 20.81
C LEU A 942 -72.36 -16.34 19.76
N ASP A 943 -73.68 -16.56 19.68
CA ASP A 943 -74.51 -15.82 18.78
C ASP A 943 -74.74 -14.33 19.20
N THR A 944 -74.53 -14.03 20.49
CA THR A 944 -74.72 -12.68 21.06
C THR A 944 -73.34 -11.93 21.13
N HIS A 945 -72.20 -12.63 21.02
CA HIS A 945 -70.85 -12.09 21.05
C HIS A 945 -70.08 -12.57 19.83
N PRO A 946 -70.34 -12.10 18.60
CA PRO A 946 -69.61 -12.50 17.42
C PRO A 946 -68.17 -11.98 17.50
N GLU A 947 -67.19 -12.86 17.22
CA GLU A 947 -65.76 -12.50 17.12
C GLU A 947 -65.56 -11.39 16.06
N PRO A 948 -64.66 -10.43 16.29
CA PRO A 948 -64.36 -9.42 15.30
C PRO A 948 -63.77 -10.09 14.05
N ASN A 949 -64.43 -9.89 12.92
CA ASN A 949 -64.00 -10.35 11.60
C ASN A 949 -62.69 -9.65 11.12
N ASP A 950 -61.53 -10.09 11.60
CA ASP A 950 -60.24 -9.64 11.01
C ASP A 950 -59.10 -10.66 11.24
N LEU A 951 -59.31 -11.96 10.85
CA LEU A 951 -58.22 -12.90 10.68
C LEU A 951 -58.63 -14.07 9.78
N LYS A 952 -58.96 -13.79 8.49
CA LYS A 952 -58.91 -14.79 7.40
C LYS A 952 -57.81 -14.42 6.43
N GLY A 953 -56.64 -14.94 6.67
CA GLY A 953 -55.51 -14.99 5.76
C GLY A 953 -55.00 -16.41 5.71
N ASP A 954 -55.19 -17.07 4.64
CA ASP A 954 -54.82 -18.39 4.17
C ASP A 954 -53.65 -19.07 4.88
N LEU A 955 -53.94 -20.17 5.58
CA LEU A 955 -52.98 -21.23 5.88
C LEU A 955 -53.07 -22.29 4.75
N PRO A 956 -52.02 -22.61 4.02
CA PRO A 956 -51.98 -23.79 3.18
C PRO A 956 -51.64 -25.02 4.05
N HIS A 957 -52.44 -26.07 3.80
CA HIS A 957 -52.19 -27.42 4.28
C HIS A 957 -50.75 -27.86 3.97
N ALA A 958 -50.05 -28.41 4.93
CA ALA A 958 -48.88 -29.24 4.75
C ALA A 958 -49.18 -30.62 5.37
N GLU A 959 -49.42 -31.58 4.53
CA GLU A 959 -49.23 -32.99 4.84
C GLU A 959 -47.75 -33.34 4.95
N LEU A 960 -47.44 -34.15 6.00
CA LEU A 960 -46.19 -34.89 6.24
C LEU A 960 -44.98 -34.13 6.69
#